data_d0b982eebf88060c148900fd1549d94e
#
_entry.id   d0b982eebf88060c148900fd1549d94e
#
_cell.length_a   1.000
_cell.length_b   1.000
_cell.length_c   1.000
_cell.angle_alpha   90.00
_cell.angle_beta   90.00
_cell.angle_gamma   90.00
#
_symmetry.space_group_name_H-M   'P 1'
#
loop_
_entity.id
_entity.type
_entity.pdbx_description
1 polymer ?
#
loop_
_entity_poly.entity_id
_entity_poly.type
_entity_poly.pdbx_seq_one_letter_code
_entity_poly.pdbx_strand_id
1 'polypeptide(L)'
;VLTKTNLQIIDYLFAGGGASATLLLMQMEKDGLLLGKSIVIIDPDTKTVNDKTYCFWENANETLVHNCQHLISKQWQNVSVNQNTPEELLPMEYFHISSVDLYNELQKIISRNNITRVHEQVNTLESFEDTVYVGLDSGILNSKMVFDSRPPKFSLPKKNEAHLFQSFLGYLIELDTPIQDDSCVDLMDFEVNQLGFTQFVYVLPFGKNKMLVELTRFGEKVLNQIDAEPILQEYILKRFGDFKIMDIEKGCIPMSTAKIEPNLLEKVVPIGGKAGAIKPSTGYAFKNMFKHACEISSNLQNGMNPKTLPINLKHKFYDRLLLLILSKQPEKGKPIFKALFQKNKALEVMKFLDEKTTLSEDLKILSTLPFAPFLKSLGWHISFKLSKVLVPLLVLFFTIGLMVLNNNSPNLLPIIEPYLLLVGLFLVGIPHGALDYLLDSGNIKSKVSIPFILKYLGTAFIYLLIWLAIPNLALSFFLIFSAWHFGQGDMQQWQSKSNNQLKNIIWGLTILVILLFGHIDETNQILKNLDVNVLKLNSIQGNYICYVFVLIAFGWSILEKNIAMLISIITISICTQLPLLTSFGLYFIGQHSLNGWMHLKQGLNTNNKTLYMKALPFTLGAFLLFGILALVINNGSYSSLKEHLIPVFFIFISCISFPHVIAMNRFYKKYL
;
A
#
# COMPACT_ATOMS: atom_id res chain seq x y z
N VAL A 1 22.37 -28.84 -4.49
CA VAL A 1 22.29 -29.68 -5.71
C VAL A 1 21.31 -30.78 -5.38
N LEU A 2 20.03 -30.61 -5.73
CA LEU A 2 18.97 -31.60 -5.53
C LEU A 2 18.99 -32.56 -6.72
N THR A 3 19.19 -33.84 -6.43
CA THR A 3 19.14 -34.95 -7.41
C THR A 3 17.74 -35.03 -8.03
N LYS A 4 17.66 -35.05 -9.36
CA LYS A 4 16.45 -35.33 -10.15
C LYS A 4 15.98 -36.75 -9.85
N THR A 5 15.18 -36.94 -8.82
CA THR A 5 14.27 -38.09 -8.73
C THR A 5 13.05 -37.78 -9.61
N ASN A 6 12.54 -38.76 -10.37
CA ASN A 6 11.30 -38.65 -11.14
C ASN A 6 10.12 -38.46 -10.19
N LEU A 7 9.90 -37.24 -9.72
CA LEU A 7 8.73 -36.84 -8.94
C LEU A 7 7.53 -36.86 -9.89
N GLN A 8 6.52 -37.69 -9.57
CA GLN A 8 5.25 -37.67 -10.29
C GLN A 8 4.68 -36.25 -10.29
N ILE A 9 4.43 -35.67 -11.46
CA ILE A 9 3.92 -34.30 -11.58
C ILE A 9 2.42 -34.33 -11.25
N ILE A 10 2.03 -33.57 -10.23
CA ILE A 10 0.64 -33.39 -9.79
C ILE A 10 -0.05 -32.41 -10.75
N ASP A 11 -1.27 -32.72 -11.20
CA ASP A 11 -2.02 -31.79 -12.07
C ASP A 11 -2.50 -30.57 -11.31
N TYR A 12 -3.14 -30.78 -10.14
CA TYR A 12 -3.66 -29.70 -9.29
C TYR A 12 -3.25 -29.88 -7.84
N LEU A 13 -2.66 -28.85 -7.24
CA LEU A 13 -2.32 -28.85 -5.84
C LEU A 13 -3.01 -27.70 -5.12
N PHE A 14 -3.67 -27.99 -4.01
CA PHE A 14 -4.34 -27.02 -3.16
C PHE A 14 -3.50 -26.77 -1.91
N ALA A 15 -2.98 -25.55 -1.75
CA ALA A 15 -2.32 -25.10 -0.54
C ALA A 15 -3.36 -24.48 0.41
N GLY A 16 -3.93 -25.33 1.26
CA GLY A 16 -5.04 -25.10 2.16
C GLY A 16 -6.34 -25.76 1.71
N GLY A 17 -7.03 -26.42 2.64
CA GLY A 17 -8.31 -27.15 2.47
C GLY A 17 -9.51 -26.43 3.10
N GLY A 18 -9.54 -25.09 3.10
CA GLY A 18 -10.65 -24.31 3.65
C GLY A 18 -11.79 -24.08 2.66
N ALA A 19 -12.73 -23.20 3.01
CA ALA A 19 -13.95 -22.94 2.23
C ALA A 19 -13.71 -22.62 0.74
N SER A 20 -12.71 -21.82 0.41
CA SER A 20 -12.41 -21.47 -0.99
C SER A 20 -11.91 -22.66 -1.81
N ALA A 21 -11.12 -23.55 -1.20
CA ALA A 21 -10.67 -24.79 -1.84
C ALA A 21 -11.85 -25.76 -2.04
N THR A 22 -12.69 -25.90 -1.02
CA THR A 22 -13.90 -26.75 -1.09
C THR A 22 -14.85 -26.29 -2.19
N LEU A 23 -15.19 -24.99 -2.22
CA LEU A 23 -16.06 -24.42 -3.24
C LEU A 23 -15.50 -24.57 -4.66
N LEU A 24 -14.18 -24.41 -4.82
CA LEU A 24 -13.52 -24.61 -6.10
C LEU A 24 -13.56 -26.10 -6.52
N LEU A 25 -13.28 -27.02 -5.62
CA LEU A 25 -13.36 -28.44 -5.91
C LEU A 25 -14.78 -28.91 -6.22
N MET A 26 -15.80 -28.41 -5.50
CA MET A 26 -17.23 -28.66 -5.82
C MET A 26 -17.54 -28.22 -7.26
N GLN A 27 -17.11 -27.02 -7.64
CA GLN A 27 -17.38 -26.51 -8.98
C GLN A 27 -16.59 -27.27 -10.05
N MET A 28 -15.31 -27.59 -9.81
CA MET A 28 -14.48 -28.39 -10.72
C MET A 28 -15.02 -29.82 -10.88
N GLU A 29 -15.54 -30.44 -9.81
CA GLU A 29 -16.20 -31.75 -9.86
C GLU A 29 -17.45 -31.70 -10.74
N LYS A 30 -18.33 -30.72 -10.52
CA LYS A 30 -19.53 -30.47 -11.32
C LYS A 30 -19.23 -30.30 -12.80
N ASP A 31 -18.11 -29.61 -13.12
CA ASP A 31 -17.68 -29.31 -14.47
C ASP A 31 -16.79 -30.42 -15.10
N GLY A 32 -16.60 -31.55 -14.41
CA GLY A 32 -15.84 -32.71 -14.89
C GLY A 32 -14.33 -32.53 -14.94
N LEU A 33 -13.79 -31.47 -14.33
CA LEU A 33 -12.36 -31.11 -14.40
C LEU A 33 -11.47 -31.97 -13.48
N LEU A 34 -12.04 -32.76 -12.59
CA LEU A 34 -11.29 -33.65 -11.68
C LEU A 34 -11.02 -35.03 -12.28
N LEU A 35 -11.76 -35.42 -13.34
CA LEU A 35 -11.66 -36.75 -13.93
C LEU A 35 -10.27 -37.04 -14.51
N GLY A 36 -9.64 -38.11 -14.04
CA GLY A 36 -8.31 -38.54 -14.51
C GLY A 36 -7.15 -37.62 -14.10
N LYS A 37 -7.36 -36.71 -13.16
CA LYS A 37 -6.36 -35.78 -12.65
C LYS A 37 -5.73 -36.29 -11.36
N SER A 38 -4.43 -36.09 -11.21
CA SER A 38 -3.74 -36.25 -9.93
C SER A 38 -3.90 -34.96 -9.11
N ILE A 39 -4.52 -35.08 -7.94
CA ILE A 39 -4.87 -33.93 -7.10
C ILE A 39 -4.37 -34.14 -5.68
N VAL A 40 -3.75 -33.11 -5.12
CA VAL A 40 -3.24 -33.12 -3.74
C VAL A 40 -3.77 -31.88 -3.00
N ILE A 41 -4.25 -32.08 -1.78
CA ILE A 41 -4.62 -31.02 -0.84
C ILE A 41 -3.63 -31.06 0.32
N ILE A 42 -3.02 -29.92 0.63
CA ILE A 42 -2.07 -29.76 1.73
C ILE A 42 -2.66 -28.77 2.72
N ASP A 43 -2.98 -29.23 3.92
CA ASP A 43 -3.49 -28.38 5.01
C ASP A 43 -3.04 -28.99 6.36
N PRO A 44 -2.41 -28.21 7.25
CA PRO A 44 -1.97 -28.71 8.56
C PRO A 44 -3.16 -29.08 9.47
N ASP A 45 -4.33 -28.52 9.24
CA ASP A 45 -5.53 -28.76 10.03
C ASP A 45 -6.36 -29.91 9.45
N THR A 46 -6.87 -30.79 10.31
CA THR A 46 -7.70 -31.93 9.94
C THR A 46 -9.11 -31.56 9.45
N LYS A 47 -9.57 -30.33 9.76
CA LYS A 47 -10.90 -29.83 9.37
C LYS A 47 -12.06 -30.72 9.83
N THR A 48 -12.06 -31.05 11.11
CA THR A 48 -13.08 -31.92 11.72
C THR A 48 -13.97 -31.18 12.72
N VAL A 49 -13.63 -29.94 13.07
CA VAL A 49 -14.32 -29.14 14.07
C VAL A 49 -15.12 -28.02 13.41
N ASN A 50 -16.26 -27.66 14.01
CA ASN A 50 -17.02 -26.48 13.59
C ASN A 50 -16.33 -25.21 14.10
N ASP A 51 -15.37 -24.70 13.36
CA ASP A 51 -14.51 -23.58 13.74
C ASP A 51 -14.91 -22.23 13.10
N LYS A 52 -15.88 -22.24 12.17
CA LYS A 52 -16.34 -21.04 11.43
C LYS A 52 -17.80 -21.14 11.04
N THR A 53 -18.44 -19.98 11.09
CA THR A 53 -19.81 -19.75 10.61
C THR A 53 -19.76 -18.99 9.28
N TYR A 54 -20.35 -19.56 8.25
CA TYR A 54 -20.47 -18.91 6.93
C TYR A 54 -21.91 -18.43 6.71
N CYS A 55 -22.09 -17.12 6.73
CA CYS A 55 -23.38 -16.51 6.42
C CYS A 55 -23.30 -15.70 5.15
N PHE A 56 -24.41 -15.69 4.40
CA PHE A 56 -24.58 -14.87 3.20
C PHE A 56 -26.06 -14.62 2.93
N TRP A 57 -26.34 -13.62 2.11
CA TRP A 57 -27.72 -13.36 1.63
C TRP A 57 -27.73 -13.45 0.10
N GLU A 58 -28.76 -14.07 -0.44
CA GLU A 58 -28.96 -14.20 -1.87
C GLU A 58 -30.44 -14.52 -2.18
N ASN A 59 -30.82 -14.37 -3.45
CA ASN A 59 -32.10 -14.89 -3.89
C ASN A 59 -32.08 -16.43 -3.88
N ALA A 60 -33.13 -17.06 -3.35
CA ALA A 60 -33.22 -18.51 -3.24
C ALA A 60 -33.07 -19.25 -4.59
N ASN A 61 -33.39 -18.60 -5.71
CA ASN A 61 -33.28 -19.16 -7.07
C ASN A 61 -31.89 -18.99 -7.71
N GLU A 62 -30.91 -18.38 -7.03
CA GLU A 62 -29.58 -18.17 -7.57
C GLU A 62 -28.70 -19.42 -7.53
N THR A 63 -27.77 -19.51 -8.49
CA THR A 63 -26.89 -20.67 -8.67
C THR A 63 -26.12 -21.03 -7.40
N LEU A 64 -25.70 -20.04 -6.61
CA LEU A 64 -25.01 -20.26 -5.34
C LEU A 64 -25.87 -21.09 -4.38
N VAL A 65 -27.13 -20.69 -4.20
CA VAL A 65 -28.07 -21.37 -3.28
C VAL A 65 -28.31 -22.79 -3.76
N HIS A 66 -28.61 -23.01 -5.05
CA HIS A 66 -28.81 -24.35 -5.62
C HIS A 66 -27.60 -25.25 -5.43
N ASN A 67 -26.38 -24.74 -5.68
CA ASN A 67 -25.16 -25.55 -5.55
C ASN A 67 -24.84 -25.90 -4.08
N CYS A 68 -25.21 -25.05 -3.14
CA CYS A 68 -24.93 -25.22 -1.73
C CYS A 68 -26.16 -25.65 -0.90
N GLN A 69 -27.30 -25.94 -1.51
CA GLN A 69 -28.54 -26.20 -0.79
C GLN A 69 -28.43 -27.33 0.24
N HIS A 70 -27.69 -28.40 -0.08
CA HIS A 70 -27.44 -29.54 0.81
C HIS A 70 -26.51 -29.22 1.99
N LEU A 71 -25.86 -28.03 1.99
CA LEU A 71 -25.00 -27.53 3.05
C LEU A 71 -25.67 -26.48 3.93
N ILE A 72 -26.81 -25.90 3.47
CA ILE A 72 -27.53 -24.86 4.20
C ILE A 72 -28.22 -25.49 5.40
N SER A 73 -27.81 -25.10 6.59
CA SER A 73 -28.34 -25.63 7.85
C SER A 73 -29.53 -24.81 8.39
N LYS A 74 -29.62 -23.52 8.02
CA LYS A 74 -30.74 -22.62 8.40
C LYS A 74 -30.83 -21.47 7.40
N GLN A 75 -32.05 -20.96 7.23
CA GLN A 75 -32.35 -19.76 6.45
C GLN A 75 -33.36 -18.88 7.19
N TRP A 76 -33.27 -17.57 6.96
CA TRP A 76 -34.16 -16.57 7.55
C TRP A 76 -34.63 -15.56 6.49
N GLN A 77 -35.87 -15.13 6.59
CA GLN A 77 -36.43 -14.11 5.72
C GLN A 77 -36.39 -12.73 6.32
N ASN A 78 -36.21 -12.63 7.64
CA ASN A 78 -36.21 -11.37 8.36
C ASN A 78 -34.84 -11.09 8.99
N VAL A 79 -34.48 -9.81 8.99
CA VAL A 79 -33.29 -9.31 9.71
C VAL A 79 -33.65 -8.11 10.59
N SER A 80 -32.94 -7.94 11.67
CA SER A 80 -33.02 -6.73 12.48
C SER A 80 -31.63 -6.14 12.73
N VAL A 81 -31.57 -4.86 13.08
CA VAL A 81 -30.36 -4.16 13.52
C VAL A 81 -30.70 -3.33 14.73
N ASN A 82 -29.92 -3.48 15.79
CA ASN A 82 -30.09 -2.76 17.04
C ASN A 82 -31.48 -2.95 17.70
N GLN A 83 -32.01 -4.16 17.64
CA GLN A 83 -33.33 -4.55 18.14
C GLN A 83 -34.51 -3.75 17.56
N ASN A 84 -34.35 -3.22 16.35
CA ASN A 84 -35.43 -2.57 15.63
C ASN A 84 -36.49 -3.61 15.19
N THR A 85 -37.62 -3.12 14.71
CA THR A 85 -38.63 -3.98 14.08
C THR A 85 -37.98 -4.82 12.97
N PRO A 86 -38.21 -6.15 12.94
CA PRO A 86 -37.71 -7.00 11.87
C PRO A 86 -38.14 -6.50 10.48
N GLU A 87 -37.23 -6.51 9.55
CA GLU A 87 -37.48 -6.17 8.14
C GLU A 87 -37.34 -7.41 7.27
N GLU A 88 -38.29 -7.57 6.35
CA GLU A 88 -38.30 -8.66 5.39
C GLU A 88 -37.26 -8.42 4.30
N LEU A 89 -36.49 -9.45 3.95
CA LEU A 89 -35.44 -9.40 2.91
C LEU A 89 -35.93 -9.84 1.52
N LEU A 90 -37.12 -10.41 1.39
CA LEU A 90 -37.58 -10.96 0.11
C LEU A 90 -37.39 -10.00 -1.07
N PRO A 91 -36.96 -10.50 -2.25
CA PRO A 91 -36.77 -11.90 -2.64
C PRO A 91 -35.42 -12.52 -2.21
N MET A 92 -34.61 -11.85 -1.41
CA MET A 92 -33.41 -12.41 -0.79
C MET A 92 -33.75 -13.09 0.52
N GLU A 93 -32.94 -14.04 0.92
CA GLU A 93 -32.98 -14.68 2.22
C GLU A 93 -31.56 -14.68 2.82
N TYR A 94 -31.45 -14.83 4.13
CA TYR A 94 -30.19 -14.92 4.84
C TYR A 94 -29.90 -16.38 5.15
N PHE A 95 -28.77 -16.91 4.73
CA PHE A 95 -28.40 -18.32 4.78
C PHE A 95 -27.22 -18.55 5.72
N HIS A 96 -27.23 -19.71 6.37
CA HIS A 96 -26.15 -20.20 7.21
C HIS A 96 -25.64 -21.55 6.73
N ILE A 97 -24.30 -21.68 6.68
CA ILE A 97 -23.57 -22.93 6.45
C ILE A 97 -22.54 -23.08 7.56
N SER A 98 -22.51 -24.22 8.22
CA SER A 98 -21.46 -24.53 9.19
C SER A 98 -20.16 -24.92 8.50
N SER A 99 -19.02 -24.64 9.13
CA SER A 99 -17.73 -25.10 8.57
C SER A 99 -17.63 -26.62 8.55
N VAL A 100 -18.20 -27.32 9.52
CA VAL A 100 -18.16 -28.78 9.57
C VAL A 100 -18.92 -29.42 8.41
N ASP A 101 -20.07 -28.85 7.99
CA ASP A 101 -20.82 -29.36 6.83
C ASP A 101 -20.03 -29.19 5.54
N LEU A 102 -19.36 -28.03 5.40
CA LEU A 102 -18.51 -27.74 4.26
C LEU A 102 -17.28 -28.67 4.24
N TYR A 103 -16.67 -28.95 5.40
CA TYR A 103 -15.54 -29.88 5.51
C TYR A 103 -15.97 -31.33 5.25
N ASN A 104 -17.15 -31.73 5.67
CA ASN A 104 -17.71 -33.04 5.35
C ASN A 104 -17.92 -33.21 3.83
N GLU A 105 -18.37 -32.16 3.14
CA GLU A 105 -18.47 -32.20 1.68
C GLU A 105 -17.08 -32.32 1.02
N LEU A 106 -16.10 -31.61 1.52
CA LEU A 106 -14.70 -31.79 1.06
C LEU A 106 -14.24 -33.24 1.21
N GLN A 107 -14.53 -33.91 2.32
CA GLN A 107 -14.17 -35.33 2.52
C GLN A 107 -14.87 -36.25 1.51
N LYS A 108 -16.14 -35.98 1.18
CA LYS A 108 -16.86 -36.73 0.14
C LYS A 108 -16.22 -36.54 -1.23
N ILE A 109 -15.84 -35.31 -1.60
CA ILE A 109 -15.15 -35.02 -2.86
C ILE A 109 -13.80 -35.75 -2.92
N ILE A 110 -13.03 -35.70 -1.84
CA ILE A 110 -11.75 -36.39 -1.71
C ILE A 110 -11.93 -37.89 -1.99
N SER A 111 -12.92 -38.53 -1.36
CA SER A 111 -13.20 -39.97 -1.50
C SER A 111 -13.68 -40.30 -2.92
N ARG A 112 -14.60 -39.52 -3.51
CA ARG A 112 -15.14 -39.78 -4.86
C ARG A 112 -14.09 -39.65 -5.96
N ASN A 113 -13.13 -38.74 -5.80
CA ASN A 113 -12.15 -38.40 -6.85
C ASN A 113 -10.75 -38.93 -6.52
N ASN A 114 -10.58 -39.74 -5.49
CA ASN A 114 -9.30 -40.32 -5.06
C ASN A 114 -8.20 -39.25 -4.87
N ILE A 115 -8.56 -38.12 -4.24
CA ILE A 115 -7.64 -36.99 -3.97
C ILE A 115 -6.74 -37.34 -2.78
N THR A 116 -5.45 -37.10 -2.91
CA THR A 116 -4.51 -37.26 -1.80
C THR A 116 -4.54 -36.07 -0.86
N ARG A 117 -4.64 -36.32 0.45
CA ARG A 117 -4.54 -35.29 1.48
C ARG A 117 -3.26 -35.44 2.29
N VAL A 118 -2.55 -34.31 2.49
CA VAL A 118 -1.30 -34.23 3.25
C VAL A 118 -1.50 -33.24 4.41
N HIS A 119 -1.25 -33.69 5.64
CA HIS A 119 -1.41 -32.90 6.86
C HIS A 119 -0.09 -32.19 7.22
N GLU A 120 0.31 -31.25 6.38
CA GLU A 120 1.52 -30.45 6.55
C GLU A 120 1.28 -28.99 6.16
N GLN A 121 2.24 -28.13 6.47
CA GLN A 121 2.24 -26.74 6.05
C GLN A 121 3.05 -26.57 4.75
N VAL A 122 2.51 -25.81 3.81
CA VAL A 122 3.28 -25.37 2.63
C VAL A 122 4.23 -24.24 3.05
N ASN A 123 5.53 -24.51 3.02
CA ASN A 123 6.59 -23.60 3.44
C ASN A 123 7.00 -22.64 2.29
N THR A 124 7.33 -23.23 1.13
CA THR A 124 7.79 -22.45 -0.05
C THR A 124 7.01 -22.83 -1.30
N LEU A 125 6.91 -21.86 -2.23
CA LEU A 125 6.45 -22.07 -3.60
C LEU A 125 7.46 -21.44 -4.52
N GLU A 126 7.97 -22.19 -5.49
CA GLU A 126 8.96 -21.74 -6.47
C GLU A 126 8.56 -22.21 -7.86
N SER A 127 8.60 -21.31 -8.85
CA SER A 127 8.34 -21.66 -10.25
C SER A 127 9.61 -22.19 -10.90
N PHE A 128 9.50 -23.32 -11.58
CA PHE A 128 10.59 -23.87 -12.36
C PHE A 128 10.05 -24.42 -13.67
N GLU A 129 10.51 -23.87 -14.81
CA GLU A 129 9.97 -24.20 -16.13
C GLU A 129 8.42 -24.05 -16.14
N ASP A 130 7.70 -25.11 -16.53
CA ASP A 130 6.24 -25.14 -16.59
C ASP A 130 5.55 -25.68 -15.33
N THR A 131 6.25 -25.82 -14.23
CA THR A 131 5.74 -26.40 -12.98
C THR A 131 6.07 -25.56 -11.74
N VAL A 132 5.44 -25.90 -10.62
CA VAL A 132 5.67 -25.27 -9.33
C VAL A 132 6.21 -26.30 -8.35
N TYR A 133 7.36 -26.03 -7.76
CA TYR A 133 7.88 -26.78 -6.63
C TYR A 133 7.28 -26.28 -5.34
N VAL A 134 6.69 -27.21 -4.58
CA VAL A 134 6.01 -26.97 -3.31
C VAL A 134 6.82 -27.60 -2.19
N GLY A 135 7.47 -26.76 -1.38
CA GLY A 135 8.30 -27.24 -0.26
C GLY A 135 7.46 -27.50 0.99
N LEU A 136 7.60 -28.69 1.55
CA LEU A 136 7.02 -29.17 2.80
C LEU A 136 8.15 -29.56 3.76
N ASP A 137 7.82 -29.85 5.02
CA ASP A 137 8.80 -30.39 5.96
C ASP A 137 9.26 -31.81 5.57
N SER A 138 8.35 -32.63 5.00
CA SER A 138 8.63 -33.96 4.51
C SER A 138 9.39 -34.05 3.19
N GLY A 139 9.47 -32.94 2.43
CA GLY A 139 10.13 -32.91 1.13
C GLY A 139 9.53 -31.92 0.13
N ILE A 140 9.71 -32.18 -1.16
CA ILE A 140 9.26 -31.31 -2.23
C ILE A 140 8.28 -32.07 -3.14
N LEU A 141 7.14 -31.44 -3.43
CA LEU A 141 6.18 -31.89 -4.44
C LEU A 141 6.31 -31.02 -5.69
N ASN A 142 5.93 -31.57 -6.85
CA ASN A 142 5.94 -30.85 -8.12
C ASN A 142 4.53 -30.84 -8.73
N SER A 143 4.01 -29.66 -9.08
CA SER A 143 2.66 -29.51 -9.60
C SER A 143 2.61 -28.61 -10.83
N LYS A 144 1.71 -28.94 -11.79
CA LYS A 144 1.43 -28.08 -12.97
C LYS A 144 0.73 -26.79 -12.58
N MET A 145 -0.14 -26.84 -11.56
CA MET A 145 -0.87 -25.66 -11.07
C MET A 145 -1.12 -25.78 -9.56
N VAL A 146 -0.96 -24.66 -8.85
CA VAL A 146 -1.21 -24.56 -7.41
C VAL A 146 -2.32 -23.56 -7.14
N PHE A 147 -3.35 -23.95 -6.39
CA PHE A 147 -4.38 -23.08 -5.84
C PHE A 147 -4.02 -22.72 -4.40
N ASP A 148 -3.69 -21.45 -4.16
CA ASP A 148 -3.12 -21.02 -2.88
C ASP A 148 -4.16 -20.24 -2.04
N SER A 149 -4.71 -20.89 -1.01
CA SER A 149 -5.68 -20.33 -0.07
C SER A 149 -5.08 -19.96 1.29
N ARG A 150 -3.77 -20.00 1.43
CA ARG A 150 -3.09 -19.62 2.68
C ARG A 150 -3.45 -18.18 3.07
N PRO A 151 -3.36 -17.82 4.36
CA PRO A 151 -3.69 -16.46 4.81
C PRO A 151 -2.99 -15.38 3.99
N PRO A 152 -3.69 -14.28 3.64
CA PRO A 152 -3.11 -13.18 2.89
C PRO A 152 -2.04 -12.46 3.71
N LYS A 153 -0.91 -12.13 3.08
CA LYS A 153 0.06 -11.20 3.62
C LYS A 153 -0.25 -9.81 3.07
N PHE A 154 -0.42 -8.84 3.96
CA PHE A 154 -0.67 -7.46 3.59
C PHE A 154 0.61 -6.64 3.68
N SER A 155 0.82 -5.73 2.72
CA SER A 155 1.82 -4.69 2.85
C SER A 155 1.48 -3.77 4.03
N LEU A 156 2.46 -3.07 4.59
CA LEU A 156 2.20 -2.07 5.62
C LEU A 156 1.19 -1.03 5.09
N PRO A 157 0.13 -0.73 5.86
CA PRO A 157 -0.90 0.20 5.40
C PRO A 157 -0.31 1.61 5.27
N LYS A 158 -0.63 2.28 4.15
CA LYS A 158 -0.29 3.68 3.93
C LYS A 158 -1.16 4.58 4.79
N LYS A 159 -0.79 5.86 4.95
CA LYS A 159 -1.56 6.84 5.76
C LYS A 159 -3.04 7.00 5.33
N ASN A 160 -3.38 6.65 4.11
CA ASN A 160 -4.75 6.64 3.57
C ASN A 160 -5.33 5.23 3.42
N GLU A 161 -4.74 4.25 4.05
CA GLU A 161 -5.19 2.87 4.12
C GLU A 161 -5.38 2.49 5.60
N ALA A 162 -6.24 1.53 5.86
CA ALA A 162 -6.46 0.98 7.19
C ALA A 162 -6.30 -0.54 7.15
N HIS A 163 -5.83 -1.09 8.25
CA HIS A 163 -5.79 -2.52 8.51
C HIS A 163 -6.34 -2.74 9.91
N LEU A 164 -7.53 -3.31 9.97
CA LEU A 164 -8.27 -3.63 11.17
C LEU A 164 -8.55 -5.12 11.21
N PHE A 165 -8.97 -5.59 12.34
CA PHE A 165 -9.49 -6.92 12.55
C PHE A 165 -10.96 -6.85 12.95
N GLN A 166 -11.79 -7.64 12.31
CA GLN A 166 -13.09 -8.06 12.82
C GLN A 166 -12.82 -9.30 13.65
N SER A 167 -12.70 -9.13 14.94
CA SER A 167 -12.47 -10.22 15.89
C SER A 167 -13.72 -10.47 16.71
N PHE A 168 -13.99 -11.73 16.99
CA PHE A 168 -15.22 -12.12 17.66
C PHE A 168 -15.04 -13.28 18.62
N LEU A 169 -15.94 -13.29 19.61
CA LEU A 169 -16.21 -14.41 20.51
C LEU A 169 -17.70 -14.71 20.45
N GLY A 170 -18.06 -15.92 20.07
CA GLY A 170 -19.42 -16.42 19.97
C GLY A 170 -19.68 -17.60 20.91
N TYR A 171 -20.86 -17.63 21.50
CA TYR A 171 -21.38 -18.76 22.24
C TYR A 171 -22.58 -19.37 21.52
N LEU A 172 -22.49 -20.64 21.19
CA LEU A 172 -23.66 -21.43 20.86
C LEU A 172 -24.33 -21.79 22.19
N ILE A 173 -25.53 -21.26 22.41
CA ILE A 173 -26.23 -21.40 23.67
C ILE A 173 -27.55 -22.15 23.54
N GLU A 174 -27.93 -22.80 24.62
CA GLU A 174 -29.26 -23.31 24.86
C GLU A 174 -29.92 -22.52 25.98
N LEU A 175 -31.10 -21.95 25.68
CA LEU A 175 -31.88 -21.12 26.64
C LEU A 175 -32.77 -21.98 27.51
N ASP A 176 -32.88 -21.63 28.80
CA ASP A 176 -33.84 -22.26 29.70
C ASP A 176 -35.28 -21.83 29.38
N THR A 177 -35.47 -20.58 28.90
CA THR A 177 -36.75 -20.07 28.46
C THR A 177 -36.73 -19.83 26.95
N PRO A 178 -37.64 -20.48 26.16
CA PRO A 178 -37.68 -20.30 24.70
C PRO A 178 -38.02 -18.85 24.30
N ILE A 179 -37.37 -18.36 23.23
CA ILE A 179 -37.78 -17.12 22.55
C ILE A 179 -39.11 -17.31 21.83
N GLN A 180 -39.83 -16.23 21.61
CA GLN A 180 -41.13 -16.31 20.91
C GLN A 180 -40.97 -16.61 19.43
N ASP A 181 -39.98 -15.98 18.76
CA ASP A 181 -39.77 -16.04 17.32
C ASP A 181 -38.30 -16.31 16.98
N ASP A 182 -38.03 -17.32 16.16
CA ASP A 182 -36.70 -17.69 15.64
C ASP A 182 -36.54 -17.38 14.14
N SER A 183 -37.44 -16.58 13.56
CA SER A 183 -37.47 -16.25 12.13
C SER A 183 -36.59 -15.05 11.75
N CYS A 184 -36.00 -14.36 12.72
CA CYS A 184 -35.27 -13.11 12.52
C CYS A 184 -33.83 -13.19 13.01
N VAL A 185 -32.88 -12.75 12.18
CA VAL A 185 -31.46 -12.59 12.51
C VAL A 185 -31.20 -11.17 13.02
N ASP A 186 -30.49 -11.02 14.14
CA ASP A 186 -29.94 -9.73 14.55
C ASP A 186 -28.53 -9.56 13.98
N LEU A 187 -28.41 -8.74 12.93
CA LEU A 187 -27.14 -8.54 12.23
C LEU A 187 -26.13 -7.70 13.03
N MET A 188 -26.60 -6.69 13.75
CA MET A 188 -25.75 -5.78 14.53
C MET A 188 -26.56 -5.18 15.68
N ASP A 189 -26.47 -5.75 16.87
CA ASP A 189 -27.02 -5.15 18.07
C ASP A 189 -25.95 -4.38 18.83
N PHE A 190 -26.12 -3.06 18.90
CA PHE A 190 -25.18 -2.14 19.56
C PHE A 190 -25.51 -1.86 21.04
N GLU A 191 -26.43 -2.60 21.65
CA GLU A 191 -26.80 -2.44 23.07
C GLU A 191 -25.79 -3.12 23.99
N VAL A 192 -24.53 -2.95 23.69
CA VAL A 192 -23.35 -3.31 24.50
C VAL A 192 -22.47 -2.09 24.73
N ASN A 193 -21.72 -2.11 25.84
CA ASN A 193 -20.75 -1.04 26.11
C ASN A 193 -19.71 -0.96 25.00
N GLN A 194 -19.54 0.21 24.39
CA GLN A 194 -18.66 0.39 23.24
C GLN A 194 -17.16 0.50 23.60
N LEU A 195 -16.80 0.84 24.82
CA LEU A 195 -15.42 0.95 25.35
C LEU A 195 -14.45 1.73 24.42
N GLY A 196 -14.97 2.68 23.64
CA GLY A 196 -14.18 3.43 22.65
C GLY A 196 -13.95 2.71 21.32
N PHE A 197 -14.57 1.55 21.10
CA PHE A 197 -14.50 0.78 19.86
C PHE A 197 -15.83 0.84 19.08
N THR A 198 -15.85 0.23 17.89
CA THR A 198 -17.10 -0.19 17.26
C THR A 198 -17.27 -1.67 17.55
N GLN A 199 -18.24 -1.99 18.42
CA GLN A 199 -18.57 -3.38 18.74
C GLN A 199 -20.08 -3.59 18.84
N PHE A 200 -20.51 -4.80 18.51
CA PHE A 200 -21.91 -5.19 18.44
C PHE A 200 -22.07 -6.67 18.72
N VAL A 201 -23.29 -7.10 18.96
CA VAL A 201 -23.63 -8.51 19.07
C VAL A 201 -24.40 -8.95 17.83
N TYR A 202 -24.03 -10.11 17.32
CA TYR A 202 -24.67 -10.81 16.22
C TYR A 202 -25.44 -12.01 16.80
N VAL A 203 -26.71 -12.21 16.41
CA VAL A 203 -27.54 -13.30 16.95
C VAL A 203 -28.17 -14.10 15.81
N LEU A 204 -27.91 -15.40 15.80
CA LEU A 204 -28.47 -16.37 14.86
C LEU A 204 -29.33 -17.40 15.62
N PRO A 205 -30.65 -17.32 15.59
CA PRO A 205 -31.53 -18.29 16.22
C PRO A 205 -31.66 -19.55 15.33
N PHE A 206 -31.14 -20.68 15.78
CA PHE A 206 -31.32 -21.97 15.11
C PHE A 206 -32.60 -22.70 15.50
N GLY A 207 -33.30 -22.19 16.50
CA GLY A 207 -34.56 -22.63 17.03
C GLY A 207 -34.96 -21.79 18.24
N LYS A 208 -36.11 -22.04 18.81
CA LYS A 208 -36.60 -21.21 19.93
C LYS A 208 -35.73 -21.28 21.17
N ASN A 209 -34.99 -22.36 21.40
CA ASN A 209 -34.09 -22.54 22.54
C ASN A 209 -32.61 -22.46 22.19
N LYS A 210 -32.27 -22.55 20.92
CA LYS A 210 -30.85 -22.68 20.49
C LYS A 210 -30.47 -21.53 19.57
N MET A 211 -29.36 -20.83 19.91
CA MET A 211 -28.85 -19.74 19.11
C MET A 211 -27.32 -19.57 19.24
N LEU A 212 -26.72 -18.98 18.21
CA LEU A 212 -25.37 -18.41 18.30
C LEU A 212 -25.48 -16.93 18.68
N VAL A 213 -24.78 -16.53 19.71
CA VAL A 213 -24.66 -15.13 20.13
C VAL A 213 -23.19 -14.75 20.12
N GLU A 214 -22.82 -13.77 19.29
CA GLU A 214 -21.44 -13.45 19.00
C GLU A 214 -21.15 -11.96 19.23
N LEU A 215 -20.22 -11.66 20.15
CA LEU A 215 -19.67 -10.31 20.32
C LEU A 215 -18.57 -10.08 19.27
N THR A 216 -18.79 -9.14 18.40
CA THR A 216 -17.87 -8.73 17.33
C THR A 216 -17.33 -7.33 17.59
N ARG A 217 -16.01 -7.14 17.43
CA ARG A 217 -15.32 -5.86 17.55
C ARG A 217 -14.47 -5.56 16.32
N PHE A 218 -14.55 -4.31 15.84
CA PHE A 218 -13.62 -3.76 14.86
C PHE A 218 -12.49 -3.01 15.57
N GLY A 219 -11.24 -3.39 15.33
CA GLY A 219 -10.11 -2.77 15.99
C GLY A 219 -8.76 -3.11 15.36
N GLU A 220 -7.73 -2.33 15.69
CA GLU A 220 -6.34 -2.60 15.24
C GLU A 220 -5.71 -3.79 15.98
N LYS A 221 -6.29 -4.18 17.12
CA LYS A 221 -5.89 -5.34 17.91
C LYS A 221 -7.03 -6.34 17.98
N VAL A 222 -6.68 -7.62 17.98
CA VAL A 222 -7.64 -8.72 18.14
C VAL A 222 -8.26 -8.65 19.52
N LEU A 223 -9.56 -8.91 19.60
CA LEU A 223 -10.33 -8.98 20.85
C LEU A 223 -9.81 -10.15 21.70
N ASN A 224 -9.43 -9.85 22.94
CA ASN A 224 -9.03 -10.87 23.89
C ASN A 224 -10.28 -11.54 24.49
N GLN A 225 -10.25 -12.85 24.65
CA GLN A 225 -11.34 -13.62 25.25
C GLN A 225 -11.69 -13.15 26.67
N ILE A 226 -10.68 -12.87 27.50
CA ILE A 226 -10.87 -12.39 28.88
C ILE A 226 -11.68 -11.08 28.93
N ASP A 227 -11.47 -10.20 27.95
CA ASP A 227 -12.18 -8.93 27.84
C ASP A 227 -13.58 -9.08 27.23
N ALA A 228 -13.78 -10.10 26.38
CA ALA A 228 -15.02 -10.33 25.64
C ALA A 228 -16.07 -11.09 26.47
N GLU A 229 -15.66 -12.09 27.24
CA GLU A 229 -16.55 -12.98 27.98
C GLU A 229 -17.51 -12.24 28.92
N PRO A 230 -17.07 -11.32 29.80
CA PRO A 230 -17.98 -10.61 30.68
C PRO A 230 -19.04 -9.80 29.93
N ILE A 231 -18.66 -9.18 28.81
CA ILE A 231 -19.56 -8.36 27.99
C ILE A 231 -20.61 -9.24 27.33
N LEU A 232 -20.18 -10.38 26.77
CA LEU A 232 -21.07 -11.31 26.07
C LEU A 232 -22.04 -11.99 27.05
N GLN A 233 -21.57 -12.44 28.23
CA GLN A 233 -22.39 -13.05 29.27
C GLN A 233 -23.43 -12.06 29.82
N GLU A 234 -23.02 -10.84 30.15
CA GLU A 234 -23.93 -9.78 30.57
C GLU A 234 -25.03 -9.51 29.54
N TYR A 235 -24.64 -9.41 28.26
CA TYR A 235 -25.61 -9.20 27.17
C TYR A 235 -26.63 -10.35 27.07
N ILE A 236 -26.18 -11.61 27.15
CA ILE A 236 -27.04 -12.78 27.02
C ILE A 236 -28.00 -12.86 28.21
N LEU A 237 -27.50 -12.74 29.44
CA LEU A 237 -28.31 -12.76 30.65
C LEU A 237 -29.38 -11.65 30.66
N LYS A 238 -29.00 -10.44 30.24
CA LYS A 238 -29.92 -9.31 30.20
C LYS A 238 -31.03 -9.47 29.19
N ARG A 239 -30.71 -10.07 28.02
CA ARG A 239 -31.65 -10.12 26.90
C ARG A 239 -32.46 -11.40 26.84
N PHE A 240 -31.84 -12.53 27.16
CA PHE A 240 -32.43 -13.86 26.98
C PHE A 240 -32.63 -14.64 28.28
N GLY A 241 -32.06 -14.18 29.40
CA GLY A 241 -32.10 -14.88 30.67
C GLY A 241 -31.04 -15.97 30.80
N ASP A 242 -31.35 -16.97 31.63
CA ASP A 242 -30.40 -18.07 31.92
C ASP A 242 -30.17 -18.97 30.71
N PHE A 243 -28.96 -19.42 30.60
CA PHE A 243 -28.48 -20.18 29.42
C PHE A 243 -27.37 -21.16 29.76
N LYS A 244 -27.23 -22.17 28.91
CA LYS A 244 -26.11 -23.11 28.91
C LYS A 244 -25.28 -22.93 27.68
N ILE A 245 -23.95 -22.83 27.84
CA ILE A 245 -23.00 -22.80 26.70
C ILE A 245 -22.82 -24.22 26.16
N MET A 246 -23.13 -24.41 24.90
CA MET A 246 -23.00 -25.67 24.18
C MET A 246 -21.67 -25.76 23.43
N ASP A 247 -21.22 -24.62 22.84
CA ASP A 247 -19.99 -24.52 22.08
C ASP A 247 -19.47 -23.09 22.06
N ILE A 248 -18.18 -22.88 21.75
CA ILE A 248 -17.51 -21.58 21.72
C ILE A 248 -16.82 -21.39 20.38
N GLU A 249 -17.21 -20.36 19.65
CA GLU A 249 -16.57 -19.95 18.40
C GLU A 249 -15.70 -18.71 18.63
N LYS A 250 -14.49 -18.70 18.07
CA LYS A 250 -13.58 -17.55 18.07
C LYS A 250 -13.01 -17.35 16.69
N GLY A 251 -12.93 -16.10 16.28
CA GLY A 251 -12.33 -15.82 14.97
C GLY A 251 -11.78 -14.41 14.84
N CYS A 252 -11.02 -14.27 13.77
CA CYS A 252 -10.41 -13.01 13.39
C CYS A 252 -10.37 -12.90 11.87
N ILE A 253 -11.07 -11.91 11.33
CA ILE A 253 -11.13 -11.64 9.89
C ILE A 253 -10.36 -10.34 9.61
N PRO A 254 -9.37 -10.34 8.71
CA PRO A 254 -8.66 -9.11 8.36
C PRO A 254 -9.56 -8.19 7.54
N MET A 255 -9.79 -6.97 8.03
CA MET A 255 -10.46 -5.87 7.34
C MET A 255 -9.40 -4.89 6.85
N SER A 256 -8.97 -5.00 5.61
CA SER A 256 -7.81 -4.25 5.12
C SER A 256 -8.05 -3.61 3.76
N THR A 257 -7.62 -2.36 3.65
CA THR A 257 -7.50 -1.66 2.35
C THR A 257 -6.03 -1.58 1.88
N ALA A 258 -5.10 -2.13 2.65
CA ALA A 258 -3.72 -2.33 2.23
C ALA A 258 -3.63 -3.37 1.11
N LYS A 259 -2.57 -3.32 0.32
CA LYS A 259 -2.38 -4.29 -0.75
C LYS A 259 -2.02 -5.66 -0.18
N ILE A 260 -2.64 -6.70 -0.73
CA ILE A 260 -2.14 -8.06 -0.58
C ILE A 260 -0.85 -8.17 -1.38
N GLU A 261 0.18 -8.79 -0.81
CA GLU A 261 1.44 -9.03 -1.51
C GLU A 261 1.18 -9.82 -2.79
N PRO A 262 1.65 -9.35 -3.96
CA PRO A 262 1.36 -9.99 -5.22
C PRO A 262 2.02 -11.37 -5.28
N ASN A 263 1.29 -12.34 -5.79
CA ASN A 263 1.89 -13.59 -6.23
C ASN A 263 2.51 -13.36 -7.61
N LEU A 264 3.82 -13.56 -7.72
CA LEU A 264 4.58 -13.37 -8.95
C LEU A 264 4.78 -14.67 -9.74
N LEU A 265 4.28 -15.80 -9.23
CA LEU A 265 4.45 -17.12 -9.83
C LEU A 265 3.30 -17.41 -10.81
N GLU A 266 3.62 -17.65 -12.06
CA GLU A 266 2.63 -17.75 -13.15
C GLU A 266 1.62 -18.90 -12.98
N LYS A 267 2.05 -20.04 -12.45
CA LYS A 267 1.23 -21.24 -12.24
C LYS A 267 0.62 -21.35 -10.84
N VAL A 268 0.73 -20.30 -10.02
CA VAL A 268 0.13 -20.24 -8.69
C VAL A 268 -1.06 -19.29 -8.70
N VAL A 269 -2.25 -19.82 -8.49
CA VAL A 269 -3.51 -19.09 -8.48
C VAL A 269 -3.91 -18.81 -7.03
N PRO A 270 -3.89 -17.55 -6.56
CA PRO A 270 -4.42 -17.22 -5.25
C PRO A 270 -5.94 -17.41 -5.23
N ILE A 271 -6.46 -18.01 -4.16
CA ILE A 271 -7.90 -18.18 -3.91
C ILE A 271 -8.27 -17.70 -2.51
N GLY A 272 -9.56 -17.51 -2.24
CA GLY A 272 -10.05 -17.08 -0.93
C GLY A 272 -9.55 -15.72 -0.49
N GLY A 273 -9.18 -15.60 0.77
CA GLY A 273 -8.64 -14.34 1.34
C GLY A 273 -7.41 -13.82 0.61
N LYS A 274 -6.56 -14.71 0.13
CA LYS A 274 -5.34 -14.36 -0.63
C LYS A 274 -5.65 -13.77 -2.02
N ALA A 275 -6.80 -14.13 -2.60
CA ALA A 275 -7.32 -13.53 -3.84
C ALA A 275 -8.07 -12.22 -3.58
N GLY A 276 -8.23 -11.79 -2.33
CA GLY A 276 -9.03 -10.61 -1.99
C GLY A 276 -10.53 -10.85 -1.94
N ALA A 277 -10.98 -12.10 -1.72
CA ALA A 277 -12.39 -12.43 -1.63
C ALA A 277 -13.09 -11.86 -0.39
N ILE A 278 -12.33 -11.50 0.65
CA ILE A 278 -12.87 -10.88 1.87
C ILE A 278 -13.19 -9.41 1.57
N LYS A 279 -14.45 -9.02 1.73
CA LYS A 279 -14.85 -7.61 1.60
C LYS A 279 -14.31 -6.79 2.77
N PRO A 280 -13.50 -5.74 2.51
CA PRO A 280 -12.81 -5.03 3.58
C PRO A 280 -13.71 -4.41 4.65
N SER A 281 -14.91 -3.94 4.28
CA SER A 281 -15.83 -3.22 5.18
C SER A 281 -16.76 -4.12 6.00
N THR A 282 -16.93 -5.39 5.60
CA THR A 282 -17.92 -6.29 6.22
C THR A 282 -17.36 -7.62 6.67
N GLY A 283 -16.19 -8.03 6.16
CA GLY A 283 -15.63 -9.36 6.41
C GLY A 283 -16.30 -10.51 5.61
N TYR A 284 -17.40 -10.27 4.94
CA TYR A 284 -18.08 -11.31 4.15
C TYR A 284 -17.21 -11.75 2.97
N ALA A 285 -17.12 -13.06 2.77
CA ALA A 285 -16.25 -13.65 1.75
C ALA A 285 -16.90 -14.76 0.93
N PHE A 286 -17.88 -15.48 1.47
CA PHE A 286 -18.40 -16.73 0.92
C PHE A 286 -18.90 -16.60 -0.54
N LYS A 287 -19.69 -15.56 -0.82
CA LYS A 287 -20.19 -15.28 -2.18
C LYS A 287 -19.06 -14.98 -3.17
N ASN A 288 -18.07 -14.21 -2.74
CA ASN A 288 -16.92 -13.88 -3.59
C ASN A 288 -16.05 -15.12 -3.86
N MET A 289 -15.90 -16.00 -2.85
CA MET A 289 -15.19 -17.28 -3.02
C MET A 289 -15.91 -18.17 -4.04
N PHE A 290 -17.24 -18.26 -3.95
CA PHE A 290 -18.04 -19.04 -4.91
C PHE A 290 -17.95 -18.47 -6.34
N LYS A 291 -18.15 -17.16 -6.52
CA LYS A 291 -17.99 -16.50 -7.83
C LYS A 291 -16.62 -16.77 -8.44
N HIS A 292 -15.57 -16.67 -7.63
CA HIS A 292 -14.21 -16.92 -8.07
C HIS A 292 -14.01 -18.39 -8.45
N ALA A 293 -14.58 -19.33 -7.70
CA ALA A 293 -14.55 -20.76 -8.03
C ALA A 293 -15.20 -21.04 -9.39
N CYS A 294 -16.38 -20.46 -9.67
CA CYS A 294 -17.04 -20.58 -10.97
C CYS A 294 -16.18 -19.99 -12.12
N GLU A 295 -15.57 -18.82 -11.90
CA GLU A 295 -14.73 -18.17 -12.91
C GLU A 295 -13.45 -18.97 -13.19
N ILE A 296 -12.78 -19.48 -12.15
CA ILE A 296 -11.60 -20.36 -12.29
C ILE A 296 -11.97 -21.61 -13.07
N SER A 297 -13.05 -22.31 -12.67
CA SER A 297 -13.49 -23.53 -13.32
C SER A 297 -13.81 -23.31 -14.79
N SER A 298 -14.56 -22.26 -15.13
CA SER A 298 -14.87 -21.87 -16.50
C SER A 298 -13.63 -21.56 -17.34
N ASN A 299 -12.66 -20.84 -16.78
CA ASN A 299 -11.40 -20.56 -17.48
C ASN A 299 -10.62 -21.85 -17.77
N LEU A 300 -10.55 -22.76 -16.80
CA LEU A 300 -9.87 -24.06 -16.98
C LEU A 300 -10.54 -24.91 -18.06
N GLN A 301 -11.89 -24.97 -18.12
CA GLN A 301 -12.62 -25.65 -19.18
C GLN A 301 -12.29 -25.12 -20.57
N ASN A 302 -12.10 -23.82 -20.69
CA ASN A 302 -11.75 -23.14 -21.93
C ASN A 302 -10.24 -23.12 -22.25
N GLY A 303 -9.41 -23.82 -21.47
CA GLY A 303 -7.95 -23.83 -21.64
C GLY A 303 -7.28 -22.47 -21.36
N MET A 304 -7.97 -21.58 -20.67
CA MET A 304 -7.46 -20.24 -20.31
C MET A 304 -6.83 -20.25 -18.93
N ASN A 305 -5.87 -19.36 -18.70
CA ASN A 305 -5.32 -19.16 -17.36
C ASN A 305 -6.40 -18.58 -16.42
N PRO A 306 -6.50 -19.08 -15.18
CA PRO A 306 -7.41 -18.53 -14.19
C PRO A 306 -7.14 -17.03 -13.94
N LYS A 307 -8.21 -16.24 -13.90
CA LYS A 307 -8.14 -14.81 -13.66
C LYS A 307 -8.30 -14.51 -12.17
N THR A 308 -7.76 -13.38 -11.75
CA THR A 308 -7.99 -12.82 -10.42
C THR A 308 -9.41 -12.24 -10.32
N LEU A 309 -9.95 -12.20 -9.09
CA LEU A 309 -11.25 -11.57 -8.85
C LEU A 309 -11.28 -10.11 -9.38
N PRO A 310 -12.32 -9.73 -10.10
CA PRO A 310 -12.50 -8.36 -10.56
C PRO A 310 -12.66 -7.41 -9.36
N ILE A 311 -11.99 -6.26 -9.41
CA ILE A 311 -12.06 -5.26 -8.35
C ILE A 311 -13.05 -4.16 -8.76
N ASN A 312 -14.09 -3.97 -7.95
CA ASN A 312 -14.99 -2.83 -8.08
C ASN A 312 -14.36 -1.58 -7.44
N LEU A 313 -13.82 -0.68 -8.27
CA LEU A 313 -13.09 0.51 -7.82
C LEU A 313 -13.97 1.46 -6.99
N LYS A 314 -15.27 1.56 -7.29
CA LYS A 314 -16.26 2.38 -6.59
C LYS A 314 -16.40 1.90 -5.14
N HIS A 315 -16.69 0.63 -4.93
CA HIS A 315 -16.87 0.06 -3.60
C HIS A 315 -15.54 -0.03 -2.83
N LYS A 316 -14.43 -0.29 -3.51
CA LYS A 316 -13.09 -0.20 -2.89
C LYS A 316 -12.81 1.20 -2.31
N PHE A 317 -13.31 2.25 -2.95
CA PHE A 317 -13.20 3.61 -2.42
C PHE A 317 -14.09 3.81 -1.19
N TYR A 318 -15.34 3.30 -1.21
CA TYR A 318 -16.25 3.37 -0.04
C TYR A 318 -15.69 2.60 1.16
N ASP A 319 -15.22 1.38 0.94
CA ASP A 319 -14.56 0.55 1.97
C ASP A 319 -13.38 1.31 2.60
N ARG A 320 -12.56 1.98 1.79
CA ARG A 320 -11.43 2.76 2.27
C ARG A 320 -11.87 3.90 3.19
N LEU A 321 -12.89 4.65 2.81
CA LEU A 321 -13.38 5.74 3.63
C LEU A 321 -13.94 5.24 4.96
N LEU A 322 -14.74 4.18 4.94
CA LEU A 322 -15.30 3.59 6.15
C LEU A 322 -14.20 3.05 7.07
N LEU A 323 -13.27 2.25 6.56
CA LEU A 323 -12.21 1.68 7.39
C LEU A 323 -11.27 2.74 7.97
N LEU A 324 -11.01 3.85 7.25
CA LEU A 324 -10.27 4.99 7.81
C LEU A 324 -11.03 5.64 8.97
N ILE A 325 -12.37 5.71 8.92
CA ILE A 325 -13.17 6.20 10.04
C ILE A 325 -13.06 5.25 11.21
N LEU A 326 -13.29 3.95 10.99
CA LEU A 326 -13.25 2.93 12.04
C LEU A 326 -11.87 2.82 12.72
N SER A 327 -10.78 3.05 11.96
CA SER A 327 -9.42 3.09 12.52
C SER A 327 -9.14 4.35 13.34
N LYS A 328 -9.53 5.54 12.84
CA LYS A 328 -9.13 6.82 13.44
C LYS A 328 -10.18 7.41 14.39
N GLN A 329 -11.43 7.01 14.26
CA GLN A 329 -12.59 7.45 15.05
C GLN A 329 -13.54 6.27 15.28
N PRO A 330 -13.09 5.21 16.00
CA PRO A 330 -13.87 3.97 16.14
C PRO A 330 -15.23 4.21 16.82
N GLU A 331 -15.37 5.23 17.66
CA GLU A 331 -16.65 5.61 18.26
C GLU A 331 -17.72 6.07 17.25
N LYS A 332 -17.33 6.36 16.01
CA LYS A 332 -18.26 6.77 14.94
C LYS A 332 -18.91 5.57 14.22
N GLY A 333 -18.45 4.35 14.43
CA GLY A 333 -19.01 3.18 13.77
C GLY A 333 -20.47 2.93 14.18
N LYS A 334 -20.79 2.87 15.48
CA LYS A 334 -22.18 2.69 15.96
C LYS A 334 -23.16 3.65 15.29
N PRO A 335 -22.97 5.00 15.31
CA PRO A 335 -23.91 5.92 14.65
C PRO A 335 -23.96 5.76 13.12
N ILE A 336 -22.87 5.37 12.45
CA ILE A 336 -22.87 5.13 11.00
C ILE A 336 -23.71 3.89 10.67
N PHE A 337 -23.46 2.76 11.31
CA PHE A 337 -24.19 1.52 11.02
C PHE A 337 -25.67 1.63 11.44
N LYS A 338 -25.99 2.28 12.59
CA LYS A 338 -27.37 2.56 12.95
C LYS A 338 -28.07 3.40 11.87
N ALA A 339 -27.47 4.48 11.39
CA ALA A 339 -28.06 5.30 10.34
C ALA A 339 -28.24 4.53 9.04
N LEU A 340 -27.27 3.66 8.67
CA LEU A 340 -27.33 2.85 7.45
C LEU A 340 -28.59 1.98 7.40
N PHE A 341 -28.91 1.28 8.49
CA PHE A 341 -30.06 0.37 8.53
C PHE A 341 -31.37 1.02 9.00
N GLN A 342 -31.32 2.08 9.81
CA GLN A 342 -32.55 2.75 10.25
C GLN A 342 -33.18 3.66 9.20
N LYS A 343 -32.38 4.17 8.25
CA LYS A 343 -32.84 5.14 7.23
C LYS A 343 -33.00 4.54 5.84
N ASN A 344 -32.62 3.30 5.66
CA ASN A 344 -32.72 2.59 4.38
C ASN A 344 -33.34 1.22 4.64
N LYS A 345 -34.06 0.69 3.66
CA LYS A 345 -34.60 -0.68 3.73
C LYS A 345 -33.48 -1.70 3.78
N ALA A 346 -33.65 -2.73 4.61
CA ALA A 346 -32.63 -3.80 4.73
C ALA A 346 -32.24 -4.40 3.37
N LEU A 347 -33.20 -4.65 2.48
CA LEU A 347 -32.94 -5.14 1.13
C LEU A 347 -32.04 -4.19 0.29
N GLU A 348 -32.24 -2.88 0.38
CA GLU A 348 -31.41 -1.89 -0.32
C GLU A 348 -29.98 -1.91 0.23
N VAL A 349 -29.82 -2.01 1.55
CA VAL A 349 -28.52 -2.12 2.22
C VAL A 349 -27.81 -3.41 1.81
N MET A 350 -28.49 -4.56 1.79
CA MET A 350 -27.90 -5.83 1.36
C MET A 350 -27.41 -5.78 -0.09
N LYS A 351 -28.18 -5.16 -1.01
CA LYS A 351 -27.73 -4.93 -2.40
C LYS A 351 -26.48 -4.04 -2.47
N PHE A 352 -26.43 -2.99 -1.64
CA PHE A 352 -25.29 -2.10 -1.56
C PHE A 352 -24.04 -2.83 -1.03
N LEU A 353 -24.16 -3.64 0.00
CA LEU A 353 -23.08 -4.45 0.54
C LEU A 353 -22.59 -5.53 -0.45
N ASP A 354 -23.47 -6.01 -1.31
CA ASP A 354 -23.17 -6.94 -2.42
C ASP A 354 -22.55 -6.28 -3.65
N GLU A 355 -22.38 -4.96 -3.64
CA GLU A 355 -21.86 -4.18 -4.77
C GLU A 355 -22.74 -4.23 -6.04
N LYS A 356 -24.02 -4.57 -5.87
CA LYS A 356 -25.02 -4.71 -6.96
C LYS A 356 -25.83 -3.42 -7.22
N THR A 357 -25.51 -2.31 -6.55
CA THR A 357 -26.19 -1.03 -6.65
C THR A 357 -25.64 -0.12 -7.75
N THR A 358 -26.52 0.67 -8.36
CA THR A 358 -26.16 1.78 -9.26
C THR A 358 -25.58 2.95 -8.49
N LEU A 359 -24.95 3.91 -9.18
CA LEU A 359 -24.40 5.11 -8.53
C LEU A 359 -25.50 5.97 -7.87
N SER A 360 -26.70 6.04 -8.45
CA SER A 360 -27.83 6.78 -7.87
C SER A 360 -28.34 6.15 -6.58
N GLU A 361 -28.42 4.82 -6.53
CA GLU A 361 -28.80 4.08 -5.32
C GLU A 361 -27.72 4.24 -4.24
N ASP A 362 -26.42 4.19 -4.62
CA ASP A 362 -25.34 4.47 -3.70
C ASP A 362 -25.46 5.86 -3.08
N LEU A 363 -25.67 6.89 -3.91
CA LEU A 363 -25.79 8.28 -3.43
C LEU A 363 -27.01 8.44 -2.50
N LYS A 364 -28.13 7.76 -2.80
CA LYS A 364 -29.31 7.73 -1.91
C LYS A 364 -28.92 7.19 -0.54
N ILE A 365 -28.28 6.02 -0.47
CA ILE A 365 -27.86 5.38 0.78
C ILE A 365 -26.82 6.23 1.50
N LEU A 366 -25.77 6.70 0.81
CA LEU A 366 -24.70 7.50 1.40
C LEU A 366 -25.19 8.84 1.97
N SER A 367 -26.25 9.43 1.36
CA SER A 367 -26.84 10.69 1.86
C SER A 367 -27.55 10.54 3.21
N THR A 368 -27.91 9.32 3.61
CA THR A 368 -28.55 9.03 4.91
C THR A 368 -27.55 8.94 6.06
N LEU A 369 -26.25 8.79 5.75
CA LEU A 369 -25.20 8.58 6.72
C LEU A 369 -24.72 9.89 7.38
N PRO A 370 -24.13 9.85 8.58
CA PRO A 370 -23.49 11.02 9.18
C PRO A 370 -22.39 11.59 8.29
N PHE A 371 -22.59 12.80 7.76
CA PHE A 371 -21.73 13.38 6.72
C PHE A 371 -20.32 13.75 7.21
N ALA A 372 -20.19 14.32 8.42
CA ALA A 372 -18.95 14.86 8.96
C ALA A 372 -17.79 13.83 9.06
N PRO A 373 -17.98 12.60 9.54
CA PRO A 373 -16.93 11.58 9.56
C PRO A 373 -16.41 11.24 8.15
N PHE A 374 -17.31 11.14 7.16
CA PHE A 374 -16.95 10.82 5.78
C PHE A 374 -16.19 11.97 5.11
N LEU A 375 -16.58 13.24 5.32
CA LEU A 375 -15.81 14.39 4.86
C LEU A 375 -14.40 14.40 5.44
N LYS A 376 -14.26 14.13 6.72
CA LYS A 376 -12.96 14.07 7.40
C LYS A 376 -12.10 12.94 6.83
N SER A 377 -12.69 11.76 6.61
CA SER A 377 -12.02 10.63 5.98
C SER A 377 -11.60 10.93 4.53
N LEU A 378 -12.46 11.58 3.76
CA LEU A 378 -12.14 12.06 2.42
C LEU A 378 -10.98 13.07 2.47
N GLY A 379 -10.98 13.98 3.43
CA GLY A 379 -9.88 14.92 3.68
C GLY A 379 -8.55 14.19 3.94
N TRP A 380 -8.54 13.17 4.77
CA TRP A 380 -7.33 12.34 4.99
C TRP A 380 -6.86 11.64 3.73
N HIS A 381 -7.80 11.10 2.94
CA HIS A 381 -7.48 10.43 1.68
C HIS A 381 -6.90 11.39 0.64
N ILE A 382 -7.52 12.57 0.47
CA ILE A 382 -7.06 13.62 -0.47
C ILE A 382 -5.73 14.21 -0.01
N SER A 383 -5.57 14.53 1.28
CA SER A 383 -4.31 15.05 1.83
C SER A 383 -3.13 14.11 1.54
N PHE A 384 -3.34 12.81 1.68
CA PHE A 384 -2.29 11.84 1.36
C PHE A 384 -1.95 11.83 -0.14
N LYS A 385 -2.94 11.90 -1.02
CA LYS A 385 -2.69 12.00 -2.46
C LYS A 385 -2.03 13.31 -2.84
N LEU A 386 -2.50 14.41 -2.26
CA LEU A 386 -1.97 15.75 -2.53
C LEU A 386 -0.52 15.89 -2.05
N SER A 387 -0.16 15.29 -0.92
CA SER A 387 1.21 15.34 -0.40
C SER A 387 2.27 14.79 -1.35
N LYS A 388 1.90 13.93 -2.30
CA LYS A 388 2.81 13.38 -3.31
C LYS A 388 3.07 14.34 -4.48
N VAL A 389 2.08 15.18 -4.81
CA VAL A 389 2.14 16.09 -5.95
C VAL A 389 2.39 17.53 -5.53
N LEU A 390 2.30 17.82 -4.23
CA LEU A 390 2.39 19.19 -3.70
C LEU A 390 3.72 19.86 -4.06
N VAL A 391 4.84 19.16 -3.84
CA VAL A 391 6.18 19.71 -4.13
C VAL A 391 6.34 19.96 -5.64
N PRO A 392 6.10 18.99 -6.54
CA PRO A 392 6.14 19.24 -7.98
C PRO A 392 5.24 20.41 -8.44
N LEU A 393 4.02 20.53 -7.86
CA LEU A 393 3.11 21.64 -8.18
C LEU A 393 3.64 23.00 -7.71
N LEU A 394 4.21 23.08 -6.52
CA LEU A 394 4.82 24.31 -6.01
C LEU A 394 6.00 24.74 -6.89
N VAL A 395 6.86 23.78 -7.27
CA VAL A 395 8.00 24.07 -8.15
C VAL A 395 7.52 24.52 -9.52
N LEU A 396 6.50 23.88 -10.10
CA LEU A 396 5.91 24.30 -11.37
C LEU A 396 5.38 25.72 -11.30
N PHE A 397 4.62 26.06 -10.25
CA PHE A 397 4.10 27.40 -10.05
C PHE A 397 5.22 28.45 -9.97
N PHE A 398 6.28 28.16 -9.19
CA PHE A 398 7.45 29.03 -9.08
C PHE A 398 8.18 29.18 -10.41
N THR A 399 8.34 28.10 -11.17
CA THR A 399 8.97 28.08 -12.49
C THR A 399 8.20 28.97 -13.48
N ILE A 400 6.88 28.85 -13.53
CA ILE A 400 6.04 29.70 -14.37
C ILE A 400 6.17 31.17 -13.95
N GLY A 401 6.19 31.46 -12.64
CA GLY A 401 6.39 32.83 -12.12
C GLY A 401 7.72 33.44 -12.57
N LEU A 402 8.82 32.68 -12.47
CA LEU A 402 10.14 33.12 -12.92
C LEU A 402 10.23 33.26 -14.44
N MET A 403 9.55 32.37 -15.19
CA MET A 403 9.47 32.49 -16.66
C MET A 403 8.73 33.76 -17.08
N VAL A 404 7.60 34.07 -16.45
CA VAL A 404 6.87 35.34 -16.70
C VAL A 404 7.74 36.53 -16.35
N LEU A 405 8.46 36.47 -15.22
CA LEU A 405 9.39 37.53 -14.82
C LEU A 405 10.51 37.72 -15.85
N ASN A 406 11.14 36.63 -16.32
CA ASN A 406 12.20 36.67 -17.30
C ASN A 406 11.74 37.25 -18.65
N ASN A 407 10.51 36.92 -19.07
CA ASN A 407 9.96 37.45 -20.33
C ASN A 407 9.60 38.95 -20.25
N ASN A 408 9.09 39.41 -19.10
CA ASN A 408 8.68 40.79 -18.91
C ASN A 408 9.85 41.70 -18.50
N SER A 409 10.87 41.17 -17.86
CA SER A 409 12.02 41.91 -17.31
C SER A 409 13.31 41.08 -17.43
N PRO A 410 13.87 40.88 -18.64
CA PRO A 410 15.00 39.97 -18.86
C PRO A 410 16.26 40.32 -18.04
N ASN A 411 16.44 41.62 -17.73
CA ASN A 411 17.60 42.08 -16.97
C ASN A 411 17.48 41.87 -15.46
N LEU A 412 16.29 41.59 -14.94
CA LEU A 412 16.06 41.45 -13.50
C LEU A 412 16.47 40.08 -12.98
N LEU A 413 16.15 38.99 -13.73
CA LEU A 413 16.43 37.60 -13.32
C LEU A 413 17.92 37.37 -13.07
N PRO A 414 18.87 37.80 -13.93
CA PRO A 414 20.30 37.62 -13.68
C PRO A 414 20.82 38.35 -12.41
N ILE A 415 20.12 39.38 -11.98
CA ILE A 415 20.47 40.13 -10.75
C ILE A 415 19.99 39.39 -9.52
N ILE A 416 18.76 38.88 -9.52
CA ILE A 416 18.16 38.23 -8.33
C ILE A 416 18.51 36.76 -8.21
N GLU A 417 18.90 36.07 -9.29
CA GLU A 417 19.21 34.66 -9.34
C GLU A 417 20.23 34.22 -8.26
N PRO A 418 21.39 34.85 -8.06
CA PRO A 418 22.34 34.45 -7.02
C PRO A 418 21.75 34.53 -5.61
N TYR A 419 20.92 35.53 -5.35
CA TYR A 419 20.28 35.73 -4.06
C TYR A 419 19.19 34.68 -3.83
N LEU A 420 18.38 34.34 -4.83
CA LEU A 420 17.38 33.28 -4.76
C LEU A 420 18.05 31.93 -4.48
N LEU A 421 19.15 31.64 -5.17
CA LEU A 421 19.93 30.43 -4.95
C LEU A 421 20.51 30.38 -3.53
N LEU A 422 21.16 31.46 -3.08
CA LEU A 422 21.75 31.56 -1.75
C LEU A 422 20.70 31.34 -0.63
N VAL A 423 19.57 32.06 -0.73
CA VAL A 423 18.46 31.96 0.23
C VAL A 423 17.86 30.53 0.22
N GLY A 424 17.62 29.98 -0.96
CA GLY A 424 17.08 28.63 -1.10
C GLY A 424 18.02 27.54 -0.55
N LEU A 425 19.33 27.69 -0.78
CA LEU A 425 20.35 26.82 -0.22
C LEU A 425 20.40 26.92 1.31
N PHE A 426 20.30 28.11 1.87
CA PHE A 426 20.29 28.34 3.31
C PHE A 426 19.04 27.76 3.99
N LEU A 427 17.87 27.96 3.38
CA LEU A 427 16.61 27.55 4.00
C LEU A 427 16.31 26.07 3.82
N VAL A 428 16.70 25.45 2.71
CA VAL A 428 16.29 24.09 2.34
C VAL A 428 17.45 23.24 1.81
N GLY A 429 18.25 23.78 0.89
CA GLY A 429 19.24 23.03 0.14
C GLY A 429 20.30 22.36 1.03
N ILE A 430 20.99 23.11 1.89
CA ILE A 430 22.00 22.59 2.80
C ILE A 430 21.38 21.95 4.05
N PRO A 431 20.30 22.51 4.66
CA PRO A 431 19.71 21.92 5.87
C PRO A 431 19.30 20.45 5.75
N HIS A 432 18.82 19.98 4.57
CA HIS A 432 18.43 18.59 4.44
C HIS A 432 19.61 17.62 4.53
N GLY A 433 20.81 18.00 4.04
CA GLY A 433 22.03 17.22 4.18
C GLY A 433 22.72 17.40 5.54
N ALA A 434 22.48 18.52 6.22
CA ALA A 434 23.06 18.82 7.53
C ALA A 434 22.59 17.88 8.67
N LEU A 435 21.58 17.04 8.41
CA LEU A 435 21.00 16.10 9.36
C LEU A 435 21.52 14.67 9.22
N ASP A 436 22.52 14.42 8.38
CA ASP A 436 23.06 13.08 8.10
C ASP A 436 23.52 12.32 9.35
N TYR A 437 23.96 13.02 10.39
CA TYR A 437 24.34 12.41 11.67
C TYR A 437 23.16 11.74 12.42
N LEU A 438 21.93 12.11 12.12
CA LEU A 438 20.73 11.51 12.71
C LEU A 438 20.28 10.24 11.96
N LEU A 439 20.74 10.05 10.72
CA LEU A 439 20.22 9.00 9.84
C LEU A 439 20.66 7.59 10.27
N ASP A 440 21.88 7.45 10.76
CA ASP A 440 22.37 6.15 11.23
C ASP A 440 21.62 5.66 12.47
N SER A 441 21.26 6.56 13.39
CA SER A 441 20.55 6.25 14.63
C SER A 441 19.03 6.14 14.45
N GLY A 442 18.48 6.89 13.48
CA GLY A 442 17.02 7.05 13.31
C GLY A 442 16.32 7.76 14.48
N ASN A 443 17.08 8.43 15.35
CA ASN A 443 16.58 9.07 16.55
C ASN A 443 16.94 10.55 16.60
N ILE A 444 15.93 11.42 16.63
CA ILE A 444 16.09 12.87 16.70
C ILE A 444 16.86 13.37 17.95
N LYS A 445 16.89 12.56 19.01
CA LYS A 445 17.62 12.89 20.25
C LYS A 445 19.10 12.52 20.22
N SER A 446 19.57 11.85 19.17
CA SER A 446 20.98 11.45 19.04
C SER A 446 21.90 12.65 19.05
N LYS A 447 23.03 12.49 19.73
CA LYS A 447 24.13 13.45 19.74
C LYS A 447 25.08 13.17 18.58
N VAL A 448 25.73 14.20 18.09
CA VAL A 448 26.79 14.07 17.08
C VAL A 448 27.98 13.34 17.68
N SER A 449 28.50 12.34 17.00
CA SER A 449 29.70 11.64 17.40
C SER A 449 30.94 12.17 16.65
N ILE A 450 32.05 12.31 17.34
CA ILE A 450 33.32 12.73 16.71
C ILE A 450 33.75 11.78 15.58
N PRO A 451 33.66 10.44 15.74
CA PRO A 451 33.95 9.52 14.64
C PRO A 451 33.11 9.75 13.38
N PHE A 452 31.83 10.12 13.53
CA PHE A 452 30.96 10.46 12.39
C PHE A 452 31.51 11.70 11.66
N ILE A 453 31.81 12.77 12.40
CA ILE A 453 32.36 14.02 11.81
C ILE A 453 33.65 13.74 11.06
N LEU A 454 34.58 13.02 11.67
CA LEU A 454 35.89 12.70 11.06
C LEU A 454 35.70 11.87 9.78
N LYS A 455 34.80 10.89 9.81
CA LYS A 455 34.47 10.07 8.62
C LYS A 455 33.84 10.91 7.54
N TYR A 456 32.87 11.76 7.88
CA TYR A 456 32.15 12.62 6.93
C TYR A 456 33.09 13.61 6.24
N LEU A 457 33.84 14.38 7.04
CA LEU A 457 34.81 15.36 6.54
C LEU A 457 35.97 14.69 5.82
N GLY A 458 36.47 13.54 6.31
CA GLY A 458 37.50 12.76 5.64
C GLY A 458 37.07 12.28 4.26
N THR A 459 35.82 11.81 4.13
CA THR A 459 35.29 11.43 2.83
C THR A 459 35.14 12.62 1.87
N ALA A 460 34.66 13.76 2.36
CA ALA A 460 34.57 14.98 1.58
C ALA A 460 35.94 15.50 1.15
N PHE A 461 36.92 15.41 2.02
CA PHE A 461 38.30 15.81 1.75
C PHE A 461 38.99 14.91 0.71
N ILE A 462 38.83 13.59 0.82
CA ILE A 462 39.33 12.65 -0.21
C ILE A 462 38.74 12.99 -1.57
N TYR A 463 37.43 13.30 -1.60
CA TYR A 463 36.76 13.65 -2.85
C TYR A 463 37.28 15.00 -3.41
N LEU A 464 37.60 15.96 -2.57
CA LEU A 464 38.25 17.20 -2.96
C LEU A 464 39.64 16.94 -3.59
N LEU A 465 40.42 16.00 -3.03
CA LEU A 465 41.73 15.60 -3.61
C LEU A 465 41.54 14.99 -5.01
N ILE A 466 40.48 14.22 -5.25
CA ILE A 466 40.15 13.69 -6.58
C ILE A 466 39.84 14.84 -7.55
N TRP A 467 39.07 15.85 -7.11
CA TRP A 467 38.81 17.05 -7.90
C TRP A 467 40.09 17.78 -8.31
N LEU A 468 41.05 17.92 -7.38
CA LEU A 468 42.31 18.60 -7.65
C LEU A 468 43.25 17.78 -8.56
N ALA A 469 43.18 16.44 -8.50
CA ALA A 469 44.03 15.54 -9.26
C ALA A 469 43.46 15.19 -10.63
N ILE A 470 42.18 14.88 -10.72
CA ILE A 470 41.51 14.35 -11.93
C ILE A 470 40.08 14.91 -12.05
N PRO A 471 39.90 16.21 -12.43
CA PRO A 471 38.59 16.87 -12.48
C PRO A 471 37.53 16.14 -13.30
N ASN A 472 37.89 15.59 -14.46
CA ASN A 472 36.98 14.83 -15.33
C ASN A 472 36.39 13.59 -14.61
N LEU A 473 37.19 12.87 -13.85
CA LEU A 473 36.77 11.71 -13.08
C LEU A 473 35.85 12.12 -11.92
N ALA A 474 36.21 13.18 -11.19
CA ALA A 474 35.41 13.73 -10.11
C ALA A 474 34.02 14.13 -10.60
N LEU A 475 33.94 14.91 -11.69
CA LEU A 475 32.65 15.30 -12.28
C LEU A 475 31.81 14.08 -12.72
N SER A 476 32.43 13.10 -13.36
CA SER A 476 31.71 11.89 -13.81
C SER A 476 31.09 11.13 -12.62
N PHE A 477 31.82 10.95 -11.53
CA PHE A 477 31.29 10.37 -10.31
C PHE A 477 30.18 11.21 -9.71
N PHE A 478 30.35 12.54 -9.63
CA PHE A 478 29.31 13.43 -9.12
C PHE A 478 28.00 13.29 -9.89
N LEU A 479 28.04 13.28 -11.23
CA LEU A 479 26.85 13.16 -12.07
C LEU A 479 26.13 11.81 -11.88
N ILE A 480 26.91 10.71 -11.80
CA ILE A 480 26.34 9.36 -11.62
C ILE A 480 25.69 9.23 -10.23
N PHE A 481 26.38 9.64 -9.18
CA PHE A 481 25.84 9.60 -7.82
C PHE A 481 24.64 10.54 -7.64
N SER A 482 24.70 11.74 -8.22
CA SER A 482 23.59 12.69 -8.21
C SER A 482 22.37 12.13 -8.95
N ALA A 483 22.56 11.51 -10.12
CA ALA A 483 21.49 10.86 -10.85
C ALA A 483 20.80 9.78 -10.00
N TRP A 484 21.59 8.88 -9.41
CA TRP A 484 21.04 7.85 -8.55
C TRP A 484 20.26 8.42 -7.37
N HIS A 485 20.84 9.40 -6.66
CA HIS A 485 20.26 10.00 -5.47
C HIS A 485 18.99 10.82 -5.77
N PHE A 486 19.01 11.62 -6.83
CA PHE A 486 17.85 12.37 -7.29
C PHE A 486 16.69 11.44 -7.64
N GLY A 487 16.96 10.41 -8.42
CA GLY A 487 15.96 9.42 -8.76
C GLY A 487 15.44 8.64 -7.56
N GLN A 488 16.31 8.26 -6.62
CA GLN A 488 15.90 7.57 -5.40
C GLN A 488 14.96 8.45 -4.55
N GLY A 489 15.28 9.73 -4.36
CA GLY A 489 14.46 10.67 -3.61
C GLY A 489 13.07 10.87 -4.24
N ASP A 490 13.02 11.12 -5.53
CA ASP A 490 11.78 11.33 -6.27
C ASP A 490 10.89 10.06 -6.30
N MET A 491 11.47 8.89 -6.67
CA MET A 491 10.73 7.63 -6.73
C MET A 491 10.20 7.19 -5.37
N GLN A 492 10.95 7.45 -4.30
CA GLN A 492 10.50 7.19 -2.92
C GLN A 492 9.32 8.10 -2.55
N GLN A 493 9.40 9.40 -2.84
CA GLN A 493 8.31 10.35 -2.58
C GLN A 493 7.03 9.98 -3.32
N TRP A 494 7.14 9.57 -4.56
CA TRP A 494 6.00 9.26 -5.40
C TRP A 494 5.49 7.83 -5.21
N GLN A 495 6.18 6.99 -4.43
CA GLN A 495 5.85 5.59 -4.19
C GLN A 495 5.62 4.83 -5.51
N SER A 496 6.60 4.90 -6.41
CA SER A 496 6.56 4.17 -7.68
C SER A 496 6.33 2.68 -7.46
N LYS A 497 5.53 2.05 -8.34
CA LYS A 497 5.13 0.64 -8.22
C LYS A 497 6.30 -0.34 -8.19
N SER A 498 7.42 0.07 -8.77
CA SER A 498 8.64 -0.73 -8.87
C SER A 498 9.82 0.18 -8.60
N ASN A 499 10.14 0.38 -7.32
CA ASN A 499 11.34 1.12 -6.92
C ASN A 499 12.54 0.18 -6.97
N ASN A 500 13.24 0.14 -8.11
CA ASN A 500 14.52 -0.55 -8.24
C ASN A 500 15.64 0.46 -8.53
N GLN A 501 16.87 0.06 -8.23
CA GLN A 501 18.04 0.95 -8.37
C GLN A 501 18.25 1.44 -9.81
N LEU A 502 17.99 0.58 -10.80
CA LEU A 502 18.12 0.94 -12.21
C LEU A 502 17.13 2.05 -12.61
N LYS A 503 15.87 1.94 -12.20
CA LYS A 503 14.86 2.98 -12.45
C LYS A 503 15.24 4.32 -11.82
N ASN A 504 15.80 4.30 -10.62
CA ASN A 504 16.28 5.50 -9.94
C ASN A 504 17.39 6.18 -10.73
N ILE A 505 18.38 5.42 -11.21
CA ILE A 505 19.48 5.95 -12.01
C ILE A 505 18.95 6.52 -13.34
N ILE A 506 18.10 5.78 -14.05
CA ILE A 506 17.56 6.23 -15.36
C ILE A 506 16.76 7.52 -15.18
N TRP A 507 15.93 7.61 -14.14
CA TRP A 507 15.15 8.83 -13.88
C TRP A 507 16.05 10.04 -13.58
N GLY A 508 17.01 9.89 -12.67
CA GLY A 508 17.92 10.98 -12.34
C GLY A 508 18.84 11.37 -13.50
N LEU A 509 19.31 10.40 -14.32
CA LEU A 509 20.03 10.70 -15.56
C LEU A 509 19.17 11.49 -16.53
N THR A 510 17.91 11.11 -16.71
CA THR A 510 16.97 11.83 -17.57
C THR A 510 16.85 13.30 -17.15
N ILE A 511 16.69 13.57 -15.84
CA ILE A 511 16.65 14.93 -15.30
C ILE A 511 17.93 15.70 -15.61
N LEU A 512 19.09 15.11 -15.30
CA LEU A 512 20.38 15.76 -15.55
C LEU A 512 20.63 16.01 -17.03
N VAL A 513 20.25 15.08 -17.91
CA VAL A 513 20.38 15.26 -19.36
C VAL A 513 19.50 16.42 -19.82
N ILE A 514 18.23 16.50 -19.40
CA ILE A 514 17.35 17.61 -19.78
C ILE A 514 17.92 18.96 -19.31
N LEU A 515 18.40 19.03 -18.07
CA LEU A 515 18.97 20.26 -17.52
C LEU A 515 20.27 20.66 -18.22
N LEU A 516 21.22 19.75 -18.38
CA LEU A 516 22.55 20.08 -18.91
C LEU A 516 22.56 20.27 -20.42
N PHE A 517 21.84 19.42 -21.17
CA PHE A 517 21.81 19.52 -22.64
C PHE A 517 20.81 20.56 -23.14
N GLY A 518 19.75 20.87 -22.34
CA GLY A 518 18.87 22.01 -22.62
C GLY A 518 19.57 23.37 -22.45
N HIS A 519 20.74 23.41 -21.78
CA HIS A 519 21.55 24.61 -21.56
C HIS A 519 23.01 24.36 -21.96
N ILE A 520 23.23 23.77 -23.12
CA ILE A 520 24.56 23.25 -23.50
C ILE A 520 25.65 24.32 -23.51
N ASP A 521 25.34 25.54 -23.90
CA ASP A 521 26.33 26.66 -23.95
C ASP A 521 26.76 27.08 -22.53
N GLU A 522 25.82 27.26 -21.60
CA GLU A 522 26.10 27.54 -20.20
C GLU A 522 26.83 26.37 -19.52
N THR A 523 26.40 25.13 -19.85
CA THR A 523 27.06 23.91 -19.37
C THR A 523 28.52 23.88 -19.81
N ASN A 524 28.80 24.13 -21.09
CA ASN A 524 30.16 24.17 -21.61
C ASN A 524 31.02 25.27 -20.98
N GLN A 525 30.43 26.44 -20.68
CA GLN A 525 31.11 27.50 -19.97
C GLN A 525 31.51 27.08 -18.54
N ILE A 526 30.61 26.38 -17.82
CA ILE A 526 30.88 25.86 -16.47
C ILE A 526 31.97 24.78 -16.53
N LEU A 527 31.89 23.85 -17.50
CA LEU A 527 32.89 22.79 -17.71
C LEU A 527 34.28 23.39 -17.95
N LYS A 528 34.37 24.42 -18.79
CA LYS A 528 35.62 25.14 -19.06
C LYS A 528 36.20 25.78 -17.78
N ASN A 529 35.35 26.41 -16.98
CA ASN A 529 35.74 27.03 -15.72
C ASN A 529 36.14 26.03 -14.63
N LEU A 530 35.72 24.77 -14.75
CA LEU A 530 36.09 23.65 -13.87
C LEU A 530 37.31 22.88 -14.37
N ASP A 531 37.95 23.31 -15.46
CA ASP A 531 39.08 22.61 -16.10
C ASP A 531 38.73 21.17 -16.52
N VAL A 532 37.49 20.99 -17.01
CA VAL A 532 36.93 19.73 -17.47
C VAL A 532 36.72 19.77 -18.98
N ASN A 533 36.78 18.62 -19.63
CA ASN A 533 36.55 18.51 -21.10
C ASN A 533 35.14 19.03 -21.45
N VAL A 534 35.08 19.99 -22.35
CA VAL A 534 33.83 20.53 -22.90
C VAL A 534 33.16 19.54 -23.85
N LEU A 535 31.82 19.58 -23.88
CA LEU A 535 31.05 18.80 -24.84
C LEU A 535 31.13 19.42 -26.23
N LYS A 536 31.54 18.63 -27.22
CA LYS A 536 31.66 19.08 -28.64
C LYS A 536 30.27 19.06 -29.32
N LEU A 537 29.31 19.74 -28.74
CA LEU A 537 27.94 19.83 -29.24
C LEU A 537 27.53 21.31 -29.28
N ASN A 538 26.77 21.66 -30.33
CA ASN A 538 26.14 22.99 -30.43
C ASN A 538 24.75 23.01 -29.76
N SER A 539 24.19 24.21 -29.60
CA SER A 539 22.87 24.41 -28.96
C SER A 539 21.74 23.63 -29.64
N ILE A 540 21.78 23.50 -30.99
CA ILE A 540 20.76 22.73 -31.75
C ILE A 540 20.82 21.24 -31.37
N GLN A 541 22.02 20.68 -31.30
CA GLN A 541 22.24 19.27 -30.97
C GLN A 541 21.86 19.01 -29.49
N GLY A 542 22.24 19.92 -28.59
CA GLY A 542 21.87 19.83 -27.20
C GLY A 542 20.34 19.83 -27.00
N ASN A 543 19.65 20.77 -27.63
CA ASN A 543 18.19 20.85 -27.61
C ASN A 543 17.52 19.60 -28.20
N TYR A 544 18.07 19.03 -29.27
CA TYR A 544 17.52 17.78 -29.84
C TYR A 544 17.60 16.62 -28.84
N ILE A 545 18.75 16.43 -28.20
CA ILE A 545 18.93 15.43 -27.14
C ILE A 545 17.95 15.68 -26.01
N CYS A 546 17.83 16.91 -25.53
CA CYS A 546 16.90 17.31 -24.50
C CYS A 546 15.45 16.91 -24.85
N TYR A 547 14.95 17.25 -26.02
CA TYR A 547 13.59 16.91 -26.46
C TYR A 547 13.34 15.41 -26.53
N VAL A 548 14.32 14.61 -26.99
CA VAL A 548 14.20 13.15 -27.01
C VAL A 548 14.01 12.61 -25.58
N PHE A 549 14.80 13.06 -24.63
CA PHE A 549 14.66 12.64 -23.22
C PHE A 549 13.37 13.12 -22.58
N VAL A 550 12.90 14.33 -22.90
CA VAL A 550 11.58 14.81 -22.46
C VAL A 550 10.46 13.91 -22.96
N LEU A 551 10.46 13.53 -24.25
CA LEU A 551 9.45 12.63 -24.82
C LEU A 551 9.47 11.24 -24.19
N ILE A 552 10.65 10.67 -23.98
CA ILE A 552 10.80 9.37 -23.30
C ILE A 552 10.26 9.44 -21.87
N ALA A 553 10.63 10.45 -21.11
CA ALA A 553 10.19 10.62 -19.73
C ALA A 553 8.68 10.92 -19.63
N PHE A 554 8.12 11.67 -20.56
CA PHE A 554 6.70 11.93 -20.68
C PHE A 554 5.93 10.62 -20.90
N GLY A 555 6.32 9.82 -21.89
CA GLY A 555 5.75 8.50 -22.16
C GLY A 555 5.86 7.58 -20.95
N TRP A 556 7.02 7.56 -20.27
CA TRP A 556 7.22 6.77 -19.07
C TRP A 556 6.29 7.20 -17.92
N SER A 557 6.10 8.50 -17.71
CA SER A 557 5.18 9.02 -16.67
C SER A 557 3.73 8.59 -16.91
N ILE A 558 3.29 8.51 -18.16
CA ILE A 558 1.96 8.02 -18.55
C ILE A 558 1.83 6.51 -18.29
N LEU A 559 2.82 5.72 -18.67
CA LEU A 559 2.85 4.26 -18.45
C LEU A 559 2.82 3.91 -16.95
N GLU A 560 3.55 4.65 -16.12
CA GLU A 560 3.53 4.50 -14.65
C GLU A 560 2.24 5.06 -14.03
N LYS A 561 1.42 5.79 -14.78
CA LYS A 561 0.21 6.52 -14.28
C LYS A 561 0.55 7.42 -13.07
N ASN A 562 1.68 8.10 -13.15
CA ASN A 562 2.24 8.89 -12.05
C ASN A 562 2.17 10.40 -12.36
N ILE A 563 1.17 11.06 -11.79
CA ILE A 563 0.93 12.50 -12.01
C ILE A 563 2.09 13.37 -11.50
N ALA A 564 2.73 13.00 -10.38
CA ALA A 564 3.84 13.77 -9.83
C ALA A 564 5.05 13.75 -10.79
N MET A 565 5.34 12.58 -11.36
CA MET A 565 6.38 12.38 -12.38
C MET A 565 6.08 13.23 -13.63
N LEU A 566 4.81 13.23 -14.08
CA LEU A 566 4.37 14.02 -15.22
C LEU A 566 4.56 15.53 -14.97
N ILE A 567 4.12 16.04 -13.81
CA ILE A 567 4.30 17.45 -13.44
C ILE A 567 5.78 17.81 -13.38
N SER A 568 6.63 16.95 -12.83
CA SER A 568 8.08 17.19 -12.75
C SER A 568 8.72 17.30 -14.14
N ILE A 569 8.34 16.45 -15.11
CA ILE A 569 8.85 16.54 -16.48
C ILE A 569 8.38 17.82 -17.15
N ILE A 570 7.12 18.19 -17.00
CA ILE A 570 6.61 19.47 -17.52
C ILE A 570 7.42 20.64 -16.93
N THR A 571 7.66 20.62 -15.62
CA THR A 571 8.41 21.68 -14.92
C THR A 571 9.83 21.79 -15.45
N ILE A 572 10.56 20.68 -15.52
CA ILE A 572 11.95 20.65 -16.01
C ILE A 572 12.04 21.05 -17.49
N SER A 573 11.04 20.68 -18.30
CA SER A 573 10.95 21.12 -19.69
C SER A 573 10.75 22.64 -19.81
N ILE A 574 9.94 23.25 -18.95
CA ILE A 574 9.78 24.71 -18.90
C ILE A 574 11.08 25.38 -18.40
N CYS A 575 11.78 24.75 -17.45
CA CYS A 575 13.04 25.26 -16.93
C CYS A 575 14.10 25.49 -18.01
N THR A 576 14.07 24.75 -19.13
CA THR A 576 15.02 24.98 -20.24
C THR A 576 14.90 26.36 -20.90
N GLN A 577 13.87 27.13 -20.58
CA GLN A 577 13.69 28.53 -21.01
C GLN A 577 14.25 29.56 -20.00
N LEU A 578 14.79 29.09 -18.88
CA LEU A 578 15.42 29.91 -17.84
C LEU A 578 16.93 29.68 -17.83
N PRO A 579 17.76 30.51 -17.20
CA PRO A 579 19.19 30.22 -17.03
C PRO A 579 19.45 28.89 -16.32
N LEU A 580 20.55 28.21 -16.67
CA LEU A 580 20.90 26.89 -16.12
C LEU A 580 20.94 26.89 -14.57
N LEU A 581 21.53 27.92 -13.96
CA LEU A 581 21.67 28.00 -12.52
C LEU A 581 20.31 28.13 -11.81
N THR A 582 19.39 28.92 -12.38
CA THR A 582 17.99 29.02 -11.92
C THR A 582 17.29 27.67 -12.07
N SER A 583 17.43 27.00 -13.20
CA SER A 583 16.82 25.69 -13.52
C SER A 583 17.31 24.59 -12.58
N PHE A 584 18.61 24.56 -12.33
CA PHE A 584 19.24 23.66 -11.36
C PHE A 584 18.71 23.95 -9.95
N GLY A 585 18.65 25.23 -9.54
CA GLY A 585 18.14 25.63 -8.24
C GLY A 585 16.68 25.23 -8.02
N LEU A 586 15.81 25.40 -9.03
CA LEU A 586 14.40 25.00 -8.98
C LEU A 586 14.26 23.48 -8.75
N TYR A 587 15.05 22.69 -9.46
CA TYR A 587 15.03 21.24 -9.24
C TYR A 587 15.71 20.83 -7.94
N PHE A 588 16.96 21.26 -7.72
CA PHE A 588 17.78 20.80 -6.58
C PHE A 588 17.20 21.29 -5.25
N ILE A 589 16.87 22.57 -5.12
CA ILE A 589 16.33 23.14 -3.88
C ILE A 589 14.82 22.86 -3.80
N GLY A 590 14.09 23.20 -4.88
CA GLY A 590 12.64 23.19 -4.90
C GLY A 590 12.05 21.77 -4.89
N GLN A 591 12.61 20.83 -5.64
CA GLN A 591 12.06 19.46 -5.68
C GLN A 591 12.86 18.48 -4.82
N HIS A 592 14.14 18.28 -5.13
CA HIS A 592 14.95 17.26 -4.48
C HIS A 592 15.12 17.50 -2.97
N SER A 593 15.57 18.72 -2.58
CA SER A 593 15.83 18.99 -1.16
C SER A 593 14.57 19.08 -0.32
N LEU A 594 13.46 19.60 -0.87
CA LEU A 594 12.15 19.58 -0.17
C LEU A 594 11.61 18.15 -0.01
N ASN A 595 11.76 17.28 -1.02
CA ASN A 595 11.42 15.87 -0.91
C ASN A 595 12.27 15.20 0.18
N GLY A 596 13.59 15.42 0.17
CA GLY A 596 14.51 14.94 1.20
C GLY A 596 14.11 15.38 2.60
N TRP A 597 13.76 16.65 2.77
CA TRP A 597 13.28 17.20 4.03
C TRP A 597 11.99 16.51 4.52
N MET A 598 11.04 16.24 3.62
CA MET A 598 9.81 15.52 3.99
C MET A 598 10.09 14.08 4.38
N HIS A 599 11.03 13.40 3.73
CA HIS A 599 11.47 12.05 4.10
C HIS A 599 12.09 12.02 5.50
N LEU A 600 12.98 12.96 5.80
CA LEU A 600 13.57 13.09 7.13
C LEU A 600 12.53 13.34 8.22
N LYS A 601 11.60 14.25 7.96
CA LYS A 601 10.49 14.54 8.88
C LYS A 601 9.64 13.29 9.16
N GLN A 602 9.38 12.49 8.13
CA GLN A 602 8.61 11.26 8.26
C GLN A 602 9.39 10.16 8.97
N GLY A 603 10.61 9.87 8.53
CA GLY A 603 11.42 8.77 9.07
C GLY A 603 11.88 9.00 10.51
N LEU A 604 12.14 10.27 10.89
CA LEU A 604 12.50 10.66 12.27
C LEU A 604 11.29 10.99 13.15
N ASN A 605 10.07 10.89 12.63
CA ASN A 605 8.81 11.18 13.32
C ASN A 605 8.82 12.49 14.10
N THR A 606 9.14 13.61 13.44
CA THR A 606 9.35 14.91 14.10
C THR A 606 8.67 16.06 13.33
N ASN A 607 8.79 17.30 13.85
CA ASN A 607 8.25 18.50 13.22
C ASN A 607 9.32 19.36 12.55
N ASN A 608 8.92 20.32 11.70
CA ASN A 608 9.83 21.17 10.93
C ASN A 608 10.73 22.03 11.84
N LYS A 609 10.19 22.57 12.95
CA LYS A 609 10.95 23.43 13.88
C LYS A 609 12.11 22.67 14.49
N THR A 610 11.87 21.46 15.00
CA THR A 610 12.89 20.62 15.60
C THR A 610 13.96 20.21 14.59
N LEU A 611 13.57 19.82 13.37
CA LEU A 611 14.52 19.50 12.31
C LEU A 611 15.42 20.70 11.98
N TYR A 612 14.81 21.87 11.76
CA TYR A 612 15.56 23.07 11.38
C TYR A 612 16.55 23.50 12.47
N MET A 613 16.14 23.47 13.74
CA MET A 613 17.03 23.78 14.88
C MET A 613 18.21 22.82 14.98
N LYS A 614 18.01 21.56 14.61
CA LYS A 614 19.09 20.55 14.57
C LYS A 614 20.02 20.70 13.37
N ALA A 615 19.50 21.16 12.23
CA ALA A 615 20.27 21.40 11.01
C ALA A 615 21.09 22.69 11.06
N LEU A 616 20.60 23.72 11.75
CA LEU A 616 21.13 25.09 11.71
C LEU A 616 22.63 25.19 12.02
N PRO A 617 23.20 24.56 13.08
CA PRO A 617 24.63 24.64 13.36
C PRO A 617 25.51 24.13 12.21
N PHE A 618 25.10 23.02 11.58
CA PHE A 618 25.84 22.42 10.47
C PHE A 618 25.66 23.20 9.18
N THR A 619 24.47 23.79 8.97
CA THR A 619 24.20 24.68 7.85
C THR A 619 25.10 25.91 7.92
N LEU A 620 25.21 26.54 9.08
CA LEU A 620 26.11 27.69 9.28
C LEU A 620 27.57 27.28 9.08
N GLY A 621 27.98 26.11 9.59
CA GLY A 621 29.31 25.55 9.37
C GLY A 621 29.65 25.33 7.90
N ALA A 622 28.69 24.79 7.11
CA ALA A 622 28.84 24.59 5.68
C ALA A 622 29.00 25.91 4.90
N PHE A 623 28.23 26.95 5.25
CA PHE A 623 28.38 28.28 4.64
C PHE A 623 29.74 28.93 5.00
N LEU A 624 30.19 28.76 6.23
CA LEU A 624 31.53 29.23 6.66
C LEU A 624 32.62 28.52 5.86
N LEU A 625 32.51 27.21 5.70
CA LEU A 625 33.48 26.40 4.95
C LEU A 625 33.49 26.77 3.47
N PHE A 626 32.32 27.00 2.88
CA PHE A 626 32.21 27.52 1.52
C PHE A 626 32.86 28.88 1.34
N GLY A 627 32.63 29.81 2.29
CA GLY A 627 33.29 31.13 2.30
C GLY A 627 34.79 31.04 2.37
N ILE A 628 35.33 30.19 3.25
CA ILE A 628 36.78 29.94 3.37
C ILE A 628 37.36 29.38 2.07
N LEU A 629 36.70 28.37 1.48
CA LEU A 629 37.12 27.76 0.22
C LEU A 629 37.13 28.80 -0.93
N ALA A 630 36.10 29.63 -1.01
CA ALA A 630 36.02 30.70 -1.98
C ALA A 630 37.16 31.73 -1.84
N LEU A 631 37.52 32.10 -0.62
CA LEU A 631 38.66 33.01 -0.34
C LEU A 631 40.00 32.38 -0.71
N VAL A 632 40.21 31.10 -0.40
CA VAL A 632 41.46 30.38 -0.68
C VAL A 632 41.70 30.26 -2.20
N ILE A 633 40.65 29.86 -2.95
CA ILE A 633 40.74 29.66 -4.41
C ILE A 633 40.94 31.01 -5.13
N ASN A 634 40.38 32.11 -4.59
CA ASN A 634 40.42 33.40 -5.23
C ASN A 634 41.68 34.26 -4.95
N ASN A 635 42.66 33.72 -4.21
CA ASN A 635 43.89 34.44 -3.85
C ASN A 635 43.68 35.89 -3.35
N GLY A 636 42.50 36.18 -2.75
CA GLY A 636 42.18 37.49 -2.17
C GLY A 636 41.81 38.60 -3.14
N SER A 637 41.68 38.35 -4.46
CA SER A 637 41.33 39.35 -5.48
C SER A 637 39.80 39.41 -5.70
N TYR A 638 39.17 40.57 -5.35
CA TYR A 638 37.69 40.73 -5.47
C TYR A 638 37.16 40.87 -6.90
N SER A 639 38.01 41.21 -7.88
CA SER A 639 37.57 41.47 -9.27
C SER A 639 37.21 40.18 -10.07
N SER A 640 37.72 39.03 -9.67
CA SER A 640 37.50 37.73 -10.31
C SER A 640 36.48 36.81 -9.57
N LEU A 641 35.97 37.28 -8.43
CA LEU A 641 35.10 36.48 -7.54
C LEU A 641 33.88 35.91 -8.25
N LYS A 642 33.27 36.71 -9.14
CA LYS A 642 32.02 36.35 -9.83
C LYS A 642 32.21 35.18 -10.84
N GLU A 643 33.38 35.12 -11.50
CA GLU A 643 33.67 34.08 -12.50
C GLU A 643 34.09 32.75 -11.84
N HIS A 644 34.69 32.80 -10.65
CA HIS A 644 35.15 31.61 -9.93
C HIS A 644 34.15 31.06 -8.91
N LEU A 645 33.15 31.84 -8.51
CA LEU A 645 32.19 31.42 -7.49
C LEU A 645 31.32 30.23 -7.89
N ILE A 646 30.91 30.14 -9.14
CA ILE A 646 30.10 29.03 -9.67
C ILE A 646 30.89 27.70 -9.67
N PRO A 647 32.12 27.63 -10.24
CA PRO A 647 32.97 26.43 -10.12
C PRO A 647 33.23 25.99 -8.69
N VAL A 648 33.59 26.91 -7.81
CA VAL A 648 33.83 26.61 -6.39
C VAL A 648 32.56 26.07 -5.72
N PHE A 649 31.41 26.62 -6.05
CA PHE A 649 30.12 26.13 -5.56
C PHE A 649 29.85 24.67 -6.00
N PHE A 650 30.06 24.34 -7.27
CA PHE A 650 29.89 22.98 -7.77
C PHE A 650 30.87 21.99 -7.15
N ILE A 651 32.14 22.36 -6.99
CA ILE A 651 33.13 21.53 -6.28
C ILE A 651 32.71 21.31 -4.84
N PHE A 652 32.33 22.38 -4.13
CA PHE A 652 31.86 22.28 -2.74
C PHE A 652 30.65 21.38 -2.57
N ILE A 653 29.58 21.60 -3.38
CA ILE A 653 28.38 20.77 -3.35
C ILE A 653 28.70 19.32 -3.65
N SER A 654 29.56 19.02 -4.62
CA SER A 654 29.94 17.65 -4.97
C SER A 654 30.68 16.94 -3.81
N CYS A 655 31.57 17.65 -3.11
CA CYS A 655 32.31 17.12 -1.97
C CYS A 655 31.40 16.76 -0.79
N ILE A 656 30.40 17.60 -0.45
CA ILE A 656 29.47 17.34 0.65
C ILE A 656 28.36 16.37 0.26
N SER A 657 27.98 16.29 -1.03
CA SER A 657 26.94 15.39 -1.51
C SER A 657 27.38 13.92 -1.45
N PHE A 658 28.65 13.62 -1.64
CA PHE A 658 29.11 12.24 -1.67
C PHE A 658 28.85 11.48 -0.35
N PRO A 659 29.27 11.93 0.83
CA PRO A 659 28.91 11.31 2.10
C PRO A 659 27.41 11.37 2.40
N HIS A 660 26.71 12.44 1.98
CA HIS A 660 25.26 12.59 2.12
C HIS A 660 24.48 11.47 1.40
N VAL A 661 24.82 11.19 0.15
CA VAL A 661 24.17 10.13 -0.65
C VAL A 661 24.29 8.76 0.04
N ILE A 662 25.46 8.47 0.61
CA ILE A 662 25.70 7.23 1.37
C ILE A 662 24.79 7.16 2.61
N ALA A 663 24.67 8.26 3.35
CA ALA A 663 23.84 8.34 4.55
C ALA A 663 22.35 8.18 4.20
N MET A 664 21.86 8.89 3.19
CA MET A 664 20.47 8.81 2.73
C MET A 664 20.09 7.42 2.20
N ASN A 665 20.98 6.75 1.48
CA ASN A 665 20.69 5.39 1.00
C ASN A 665 20.49 4.39 2.16
N ARG A 666 21.30 4.49 3.22
CA ARG A 666 21.12 3.68 4.44
C ARG A 666 19.79 4.00 5.11
N PHE A 667 19.44 5.28 5.21
CA PHE A 667 18.21 5.75 5.79
C PHE A 667 16.97 5.22 5.05
N TYR A 668 16.94 5.33 3.72
CA TYR A 668 15.84 4.80 2.91
C TYR A 668 15.62 3.30 3.09
N LYS A 669 16.71 2.53 3.18
CA LYS A 669 16.63 1.07 3.41
C LYS A 669 16.10 0.69 4.79
N LYS A 670 16.30 1.55 5.80
CA LYS A 670 15.98 1.22 7.20
C LYS A 670 14.63 1.79 7.66
N TYR A 671 14.21 2.95 7.17
CA TYR A 671 13.11 3.71 7.74
C TYR A 671 11.97 4.06 6.76
N LEU A 672 12.16 3.88 5.49
CA LEU A 672 11.18 4.16 4.44
C LEU A 672 11.04 3.02 3.44
#